data_b68ff223536844850c77ebe446c0c823
#
_entry.id   b68ff223536844850c77ebe446c0c823
#
_cell.length_a   1.000
_cell.length_b   1.000
_cell.length_c   1.000
_cell.angle_alpha   90.00
_cell.angle_beta   90.00
_cell.angle_gamma   90.00
#
_symmetry.space_group_name_H-M   'P 1'
#
loop_
_entity.id
_entity.type
_entity.pdbx_description
1 polymer ?
#
loop_
_entity_poly.entity_id
_entity_poly.type
_entity_poly.pdbx_seq_one_letter_code
_entity_poly.pdbx_strand_id
1 'polypeptide(L)'
;MDAWQTYPVEFRGGLITNLSPLQQGINAPGSARILRNFEPSVEGGYRRIEGFTKFDSAIIPPYGAPVVHGASQTGTTLIIAACHTTPVAGDTFQVAGVSGTYTIASGGVSFDATNNRATLTLTTSLASSPANAAAITFLSTTSNYLTIGVAAWEDSAIVCKNADIFKSGGSGFTKINVPDYGTPLVNGAGQSGGTLAIDGLDSAPQLGDAFKIAGVDLIYTVTADATVSSGGATININPNLASSPADDAAITFLSVSRETAGKTRFAKYNFSGTEKIAIVDGLNAPALYDNATFTVLDSAPTGVIGASFVEEAKKHLFFAKGSNLTFTAPYTDSDFTAANGSGVINVGTTITGLAVFRQNLIIFTERSIHQLLGTTIADFNLQPITTDIGCIDSDTIQEIAGDIMFLAPDGLRLVSGTDRIGDFGLASVSKNIQSNMTAFIASNTSFTSCVIREKSQYRILGFNNNITAENAQGVLATQFAPQGGEGMAWAETRGIRANVADSNYNGTVEVVLFSNDDGYLYQMESGNSFDGDNIQTTFATPHLPIKDPRIRKTFYKLFLYSDPQGSVNFDVSLKLDFDSSGTIQPPAIRILNTQGQVGFFGVGIFGSTSFGSKLLKLFETQVVGSGNTVSFQFTSTSTDPPYSIDALTVEYAEHDRR
;
A
#
# COMPACT_ATOMS: atom_id res chain seq x y z
N MET A 1 41.82 -39.68 -19.41
CA MET A 1 40.92 -39.24 -18.35
C MET A 1 40.79 -37.72 -18.53
N ASP A 2 39.66 -37.27 -18.98
CA ASP A 2 39.41 -35.84 -19.12
C ASP A 2 39.46 -35.24 -17.74
N ALA A 3 40.32 -34.23 -17.54
CA ALA A 3 40.47 -33.59 -16.24
C ALA A 3 39.16 -32.85 -15.95
N TRP A 4 38.62 -33.12 -14.77
CA TRP A 4 37.47 -32.36 -14.26
C TRP A 4 37.82 -30.90 -14.16
N GLN A 5 36.92 -30.07 -14.66
CA GLN A 5 37.06 -28.62 -14.66
C GLN A 5 35.96 -28.02 -13.79
N THR A 6 36.23 -26.84 -13.23
CA THR A 6 35.28 -26.10 -12.43
C THR A 6 34.95 -24.76 -13.10
N TYR A 7 33.70 -24.34 -12.98
CA TYR A 7 33.26 -23.03 -13.46
C TYR A 7 32.48 -22.31 -12.35
N PRO A 8 33.06 -21.27 -11.75
CA PRO A 8 32.40 -20.47 -10.74
C PRO A 8 31.53 -19.38 -11.40
N VAL A 9 30.39 -19.07 -10.79
CA VAL A 9 29.50 -17.96 -11.15
C VAL A 9 29.11 -17.24 -9.88
N GLU A 10 29.47 -16.00 -9.79
CA GLU A 10 29.06 -15.08 -8.73
C GLU A 10 27.73 -14.42 -9.11
N PHE A 11 26.75 -14.42 -8.20
CA PHE A 11 25.42 -13.87 -8.48
C PHE A 11 25.40 -12.36 -8.29
N ARG A 12 25.03 -11.64 -9.35
CA ARG A 12 24.94 -10.16 -9.37
C ARG A 12 24.20 -9.66 -10.60
N GLY A 13 23.74 -8.40 -10.55
CA GLY A 13 23.13 -7.73 -11.71
C GLY A 13 21.62 -7.86 -11.80
N GLY A 14 20.99 -8.64 -10.91
CA GLY A 14 19.52 -8.76 -10.87
C GLY A 14 18.91 -9.46 -12.08
N LEU A 15 17.62 -9.22 -12.28
CA LEU A 15 16.83 -9.77 -13.38
C LEU A 15 17.15 -9.02 -14.69
N ILE A 16 17.45 -9.77 -15.75
CA ILE A 16 17.66 -9.26 -17.11
C ILE A 16 16.84 -10.10 -18.08
N THR A 17 15.94 -9.48 -18.84
CA THR A 17 15.05 -10.17 -19.78
C THR A 17 15.11 -9.61 -21.20
N ASN A 18 15.88 -8.53 -21.42
CA ASN A 18 16.06 -7.89 -22.72
C ASN A 18 17.17 -8.51 -23.58
N LEU A 19 17.94 -9.45 -23.02
CA LEU A 19 18.97 -10.20 -23.75
C LEU A 19 18.47 -11.59 -24.12
N SER A 20 18.95 -12.12 -25.26
CA SER A 20 18.73 -13.52 -25.55
C SER A 20 19.41 -14.42 -24.52
N PRO A 21 18.88 -15.63 -24.22
CA PRO A 21 19.42 -16.47 -23.15
C PRO A 21 20.93 -16.78 -23.29
N LEU A 22 21.43 -16.92 -24.50
CA LEU A 22 22.86 -17.14 -24.75
C LEU A 22 23.69 -15.88 -24.54
N GLN A 23 23.21 -14.73 -25.05
CA GLN A 23 23.91 -13.44 -24.87
C GLN A 23 24.01 -13.09 -23.39
N GLN A 24 22.94 -13.31 -22.63
CA GLN A 24 22.92 -13.11 -21.18
C GLN A 24 23.95 -14.02 -20.50
N GLY A 25 24.01 -15.31 -20.87
CA GLY A 25 24.96 -16.27 -20.31
C GLY A 25 26.44 -15.92 -20.60
N ILE A 26 26.71 -15.23 -21.71
CA ILE A 26 28.07 -14.76 -22.09
C ILE A 26 28.41 -13.44 -21.37
N ASN A 27 27.49 -12.46 -21.43
CA ASN A 27 27.78 -11.08 -21.02
C ASN A 27 27.51 -10.83 -19.55
N ALA A 28 26.56 -11.55 -18.95
CA ALA A 28 26.12 -11.36 -17.57
C ALA A 28 25.80 -12.72 -16.91
N PRO A 29 26.77 -13.63 -16.77
CA PRO A 29 26.54 -15.01 -16.30
C PRO A 29 25.99 -15.07 -14.86
N GLY A 30 26.24 -14.04 -14.02
CA GLY A 30 25.75 -13.94 -12.66
C GLY A 30 24.36 -13.29 -12.53
N SER A 31 23.80 -12.75 -13.62
CA SER A 31 22.45 -12.20 -13.62
C SER A 31 21.40 -13.31 -13.56
N ALA A 32 20.15 -12.92 -13.33
CA ALA A 32 19.01 -13.83 -13.31
C ALA A 32 18.18 -13.70 -14.57
N ARG A 33 17.69 -14.83 -15.11
CA ARG A 33 16.64 -14.89 -16.12
C ARG A 33 15.25 -14.92 -15.47
N ILE A 34 15.15 -15.50 -14.29
CA ILE A 34 14.00 -15.46 -13.39
C ILE A 34 14.55 -15.10 -12.01
N LEU A 35 13.99 -14.08 -11.39
CA LEU A 35 14.33 -13.68 -10.03
C LEU A 35 13.05 -13.25 -9.33
N ARG A 36 12.45 -14.16 -8.60
CA ARG A 36 11.11 -14.02 -8.04
C ARG A 36 11.14 -14.20 -6.54
N ASN A 37 10.64 -13.21 -5.79
CA ASN A 37 10.70 -13.12 -4.34
C ASN A 37 12.15 -13.19 -3.77
N PHE A 38 13.07 -12.70 -4.56
CA PHE A 38 14.43 -12.37 -4.17
C PHE A 38 14.69 -10.88 -4.34
N GLU A 39 15.57 -10.35 -3.56
CA GLU A 39 16.09 -9.00 -3.70
C GLU A 39 17.60 -9.06 -3.98
N PRO A 40 18.10 -8.27 -4.94
CA PRO A 40 19.53 -8.10 -5.12
C PRO A 40 20.13 -7.44 -3.86
N SER A 41 21.17 -8.06 -3.29
CA SER A 41 21.85 -7.52 -2.12
C SER A 41 22.95 -6.54 -2.51
N VAL A 42 23.11 -5.47 -1.76
CA VAL A 42 24.21 -4.49 -1.93
C VAL A 42 25.58 -5.16 -1.69
N GLU A 43 25.63 -6.18 -0.84
CA GLU A 43 26.84 -6.94 -0.54
C GLU A 43 27.16 -8.01 -1.59
N GLY A 44 26.32 -8.19 -2.60
CA GLY A 44 26.35 -9.26 -3.60
C GLY A 44 25.36 -10.37 -3.27
N GLY A 45 25.09 -11.22 -4.27
CA GLY A 45 24.12 -12.30 -4.15
C GLY A 45 22.66 -11.85 -4.26
N TYR A 46 21.77 -12.80 -4.06
CA TYR A 46 20.33 -12.60 -4.02
C TYR A 46 19.77 -13.12 -2.71
N ARG A 47 19.07 -12.24 -1.98
CA ARG A 47 18.45 -12.59 -0.70
C ARG A 47 16.95 -12.79 -0.90
N ARG A 48 16.36 -13.79 -0.27
CA ARG A 48 14.90 -13.93 -0.21
C ARG A 48 14.30 -12.69 0.46
N ILE A 49 13.24 -12.14 -0.10
CA ILE A 49 12.50 -11.02 0.54
C ILE A 49 11.95 -11.46 1.90
N GLU A 50 11.79 -10.51 2.79
CA GLU A 50 11.07 -10.71 4.04
C GLU A 50 9.57 -10.85 3.79
N GLY A 51 8.85 -11.30 4.80
CA GLY A 51 7.41 -11.45 4.73
C GLY A 51 6.67 -10.17 5.05
N PHE A 52 5.39 -10.34 5.34
CA PHE A 52 4.52 -9.33 5.93
C PHE A 52 3.61 -9.96 6.97
N THR A 53 3.18 -9.15 7.92
CA THR A 53 2.24 -9.53 8.97
C THR A 53 1.14 -8.48 9.05
N LYS A 54 0.02 -8.83 9.66
CA LYS A 54 -1.01 -7.85 9.97
C LYS A 54 -0.44 -6.78 10.91
N PHE A 55 -0.61 -5.51 10.54
CA PHE A 55 -0.26 -4.37 11.41
C PHE A 55 -1.21 -4.31 12.60
N ASP A 56 -2.49 -4.62 12.36
CA ASP A 56 -3.53 -4.73 13.37
C ASP A 56 -4.24 -6.08 13.22
N SER A 57 -4.49 -6.77 14.31
CA SER A 57 -5.21 -8.05 14.31
C SER A 57 -6.70 -7.89 13.96
N ALA A 58 -7.26 -6.70 14.15
CA ALA A 58 -8.63 -6.38 13.76
C ALA A 58 -8.75 -6.11 12.26
N ILE A 59 -9.92 -6.39 11.70
CA ILE A 59 -10.23 -5.93 10.33
C ILE A 59 -10.49 -4.42 10.34
N ILE A 60 -10.16 -3.75 9.24
CA ILE A 60 -10.59 -2.37 9.00
C ILE A 60 -12.11 -2.36 8.99
N PRO A 61 -12.79 -1.51 9.78
CA PRO A 61 -14.25 -1.54 9.89
C PRO A 61 -14.93 -1.39 8.52
N PRO A 62 -15.73 -2.38 8.08
CA PRO A 62 -16.25 -2.41 6.70
C PRO A 62 -17.39 -1.42 6.45
N TYR A 63 -18.12 -1.03 7.50
CA TYR A 63 -19.38 -0.29 7.41
C TYR A 63 -19.37 1.02 8.18
N GLY A 64 -18.21 1.60 8.41
CA GLY A 64 -18.04 2.75 9.28
C GLY A 64 -17.89 2.36 10.75
N ALA A 65 -18.40 3.18 11.64
CA ALA A 65 -18.45 2.88 13.07
C ALA A 65 -19.92 2.72 13.53
N PRO A 66 -20.59 1.64 13.10
CA PRO A 66 -22.01 1.47 13.39
C PRO A 66 -22.26 1.27 14.87
N VAL A 67 -23.42 1.76 15.31
CA VAL A 67 -23.89 1.67 16.68
C VAL A 67 -25.32 1.14 16.72
N VAL A 68 -25.74 0.60 17.85
CA VAL A 68 -27.10 0.16 18.08
C VAL A 68 -28.07 1.35 18.03
N HIS A 69 -29.13 1.23 17.24
CA HIS A 69 -30.17 2.24 17.10
C HIS A 69 -31.34 1.95 18.03
N GLY A 70 -31.42 2.64 19.16
CA GLY A 70 -32.44 2.43 20.19
C GLY A 70 -32.11 1.28 21.15
N ALA A 71 -32.54 1.41 22.40
CA ALA A 71 -32.42 0.37 23.41
C ALA A 71 -33.54 -0.69 23.29
N SER A 72 -33.47 -1.68 24.18
CA SER A 72 -34.51 -2.72 24.35
C SER A 72 -34.72 -3.64 23.15
N GLN A 73 -33.76 -3.73 22.23
CA GLN A 73 -33.79 -4.70 21.15
C GLN A 73 -33.56 -6.12 21.69
N THR A 74 -34.31 -7.08 21.20
CA THR A 74 -34.25 -8.50 21.66
C THR A 74 -34.52 -9.46 20.50
N GLY A 75 -34.24 -10.75 20.71
CA GLY A 75 -34.44 -11.75 19.67
C GLY A 75 -33.38 -11.71 18.58
N THR A 76 -33.78 -12.03 17.36
CA THR A 76 -32.88 -12.15 16.21
C THR A 76 -32.84 -10.89 15.32
N THR A 77 -33.50 -9.80 15.71
CA THR A 77 -33.49 -8.56 14.94
C THR A 77 -32.67 -7.52 15.67
N LEU A 78 -31.72 -6.88 14.93
CA LEU A 78 -30.90 -5.79 15.44
C LEU A 78 -30.94 -4.63 14.44
N ILE A 79 -31.31 -3.43 14.90
CA ILE A 79 -31.26 -2.20 14.11
C ILE A 79 -30.00 -1.45 14.49
N ILE A 80 -29.22 -1.09 13.49
CA ILE A 80 -27.97 -0.34 13.64
C ILE A 80 -28.04 0.99 12.87
N ALA A 81 -27.36 1.99 13.35
CA ALA A 81 -27.25 3.32 12.75
C ALA A 81 -25.77 3.68 12.52
N ALA A 82 -25.52 4.81 11.85
CA ALA A 82 -24.18 5.23 11.43
C ALA A 82 -23.46 4.18 10.56
N CYS A 83 -24.22 3.49 9.72
CA CYS A 83 -23.76 2.45 8.82
C CYS A 83 -23.78 3.02 7.39
N HIS A 84 -22.61 3.26 6.80
CA HIS A 84 -22.50 4.00 5.53
C HIS A 84 -22.72 3.15 4.28
N THR A 85 -22.63 1.82 4.42
CA THR A 85 -22.85 0.87 3.33
C THR A 85 -23.62 -0.34 3.83
N THR A 86 -24.22 -1.09 2.91
CA THR A 86 -25.06 -2.26 3.23
C THR A 86 -24.23 -3.39 3.82
N PRO A 87 -24.46 -3.83 5.08
CA PRO A 87 -23.88 -5.05 5.64
C PRO A 87 -24.24 -6.28 4.80
N VAL A 88 -23.41 -7.31 4.85
CA VAL A 88 -23.58 -8.51 4.03
C VAL A 88 -23.90 -9.72 4.90
N ALA A 89 -24.77 -10.61 4.39
CA ALA A 89 -25.07 -11.87 5.04
C ALA A 89 -23.82 -12.75 5.21
N GLY A 90 -23.65 -13.35 6.37
CA GLY A 90 -22.47 -14.13 6.74
C GLY A 90 -21.42 -13.34 7.53
N ASP A 91 -21.49 -12.01 7.54
CA ASP A 91 -20.60 -11.20 8.37
C ASP A 91 -20.80 -11.47 9.85
N THR A 92 -19.70 -11.45 10.59
CA THR A 92 -19.70 -11.69 12.03
C THR A 92 -19.30 -10.43 12.80
N PHE A 93 -19.95 -10.19 13.93
CA PHE A 93 -19.70 -9.01 14.74
C PHE A 93 -20.01 -9.24 16.22
N GLN A 94 -19.55 -8.31 17.06
CA GLN A 94 -19.86 -8.19 18.47
C GLN A 94 -20.57 -6.88 18.75
N VAL A 95 -21.36 -6.86 19.82
CA VAL A 95 -22.07 -5.67 20.31
C VAL A 95 -21.54 -5.34 21.70
N ALA A 96 -21.11 -4.10 21.91
CA ALA A 96 -20.58 -3.68 23.19
C ALA A 96 -21.61 -3.87 24.32
N GLY A 97 -21.19 -4.50 25.41
CA GLY A 97 -22.06 -4.81 26.56
C GLY A 97 -22.98 -6.01 26.36
N VAL A 98 -22.95 -6.71 25.23
CA VAL A 98 -23.71 -7.94 24.97
C VAL A 98 -22.74 -9.07 24.68
N SER A 99 -22.86 -10.18 25.40
CA SER A 99 -21.98 -11.33 25.23
C SER A 99 -22.28 -12.08 23.94
N GLY A 100 -21.23 -12.64 23.31
CA GLY A 100 -21.31 -13.48 22.12
C GLY A 100 -20.90 -12.79 20.83
N THR A 101 -20.73 -13.63 19.82
CA THR A 101 -20.50 -13.21 18.43
C THR A 101 -21.75 -13.53 17.63
N TYR A 102 -22.18 -12.60 16.81
CA TYR A 102 -23.40 -12.67 16.02
C TYR A 102 -23.07 -12.75 14.55
N THR A 103 -23.86 -13.52 13.81
CA THR A 103 -23.72 -13.66 12.35
C THR A 103 -25.01 -13.18 11.68
N ILE A 104 -24.86 -12.40 10.61
CA ILE A 104 -26.00 -11.94 9.80
C ILE A 104 -26.54 -13.12 8.98
N ALA A 105 -27.83 -13.39 9.10
CA ALA A 105 -28.51 -14.47 8.38
C ALA A 105 -28.58 -14.20 6.87
N SER A 106 -28.72 -15.26 6.07
CA SER A 106 -28.92 -15.15 4.62
C SER A 106 -30.21 -14.37 4.31
N GLY A 107 -30.09 -13.35 3.46
CA GLY A 107 -31.21 -12.43 3.15
C GLY A 107 -31.64 -11.54 4.33
N GLY A 108 -30.88 -11.53 5.42
CA GLY A 108 -31.23 -10.86 6.67
C GLY A 108 -30.82 -9.40 6.78
N VAL A 109 -30.72 -8.64 5.66
CA VAL A 109 -30.34 -7.23 5.68
C VAL A 109 -31.38 -6.38 4.95
N SER A 110 -31.85 -5.33 5.63
CA SER A 110 -32.57 -4.22 5.01
C SER A 110 -31.81 -2.94 5.32
N PHE A 111 -31.36 -2.22 4.28
CA PHE A 111 -30.54 -1.03 4.40
C PHE A 111 -31.29 0.21 3.89
N ASP A 112 -31.33 1.23 4.72
CA ASP A 112 -31.84 2.56 4.42
C ASP A 112 -30.64 3.53 4.24
N ALA A 113 -30.27 3.75 2.98
CA ALA A 113 -29.14 4.61 2.64
C ALA A 113 -29.38 6.11 2.98
N THR A 114 -30.65 6.54 3.01
CA THR A 114 -30.99 7.94 3.34
C THR A 114 -30.69 8.26 4.80
N ASN A 115 -30.88 7.27 5.68
CA ASN A 115 -30.71 7.44 7.12
C ASN A 115 -29.47 6.72 7.65
N ASN A 116 -28.61 6.17 6.78
CA ASN A 116 -27.44 5.38 7.17
C ASN A 116 -27.76 4.31 8.24
N ARG A 117 -28.85 3.57 8.02
CA ARG A 117 -29.40 2.61 8.97
C ARG A 117 -29.61 1.24 8.35
N ALA A 118 -29.27 0.19 9.09
CA ALA A 118 -29.54 -1.17 8.65
C ALA A 118 -30.37 -1.93 9.70
N THR A 119 -31.31 -2.76 9.23
CA THR A 119 -31.99 -3.77 10.04
C THR A 119 -31.38 -5.11 9.69
N LEU A 120 -30.80 -5.78 10.70
CA LEU A 120 -30.11 -7.06 10.56
C LEU A 120 -30.94 -8.17 11.17
N THR A 121 -31.12 -9.27 10.45
CA THR A 121 -31.61 -10.51 10.99
C THR A 121 -30.43 -11.42 11.33
N LEU A 122 -30.37 -11.90 12.58
CA LEU A 122 -29.25 -12.68 13.10
C LEU A 122 -29.55 -14.16 13.05
N THR A 123 -28.52 -14.99 12.93
CA THR A 123 -28.67 -16.47 13.02
C THR A 123 -28.99 -16.96 14.43
N THR A 124 -28.62 -16.15 15.43
CA THR A 124 -28.88 -16.44 16.87
C THR A 124 -29.46 -15.22 17.55
N SER A 125 -30.30 -15.44 18.57
CA SER A 125 -30.87 -14.34 19.37
C SER A 125 -29.80 -13.61 20.17
N LEU A 126 -29.98 -12.29 20.36
CA LEU A 126 -29.18 -11.50 21.27
C LEU A 126 -29.20 -12.08 22.69
N ALA A 127 -28.05 -12.24 23.31
CA ALA A 127 -27.92 -12.78 24.67
C ALA A 127 -28.51 -11.85 25.74
N SER A 128 -28.53 -10.56 25.48
CA SER A 128 -29.18 -9.53 26.29
C SER A 128 -29.53 -8.33 25.40
N SER A 129 -30.40 -7.45 25.90
CA SER A 129 -30.76 -6.22 25.22
C SER A 129 -29.58 -5.24 25.21
N PRO A 130 -29.09 -4.78 24.04
CA PRO A 130 -28.04 -3.77 23.96
C PRO A 130 -28.55 -2.41 24.41
N ALA A 131 -27.62 -1.59 24.90
CA ALA A 131 -27.88 -0.17 25.12
C ALA A 131 -27.97 0.59 23.80
N ASN A 132 -28.70 1.70 23.76
CA ASN A 132 -28.64 2.63 22.63
C ASN A 132 -27.21 3.14 22.46
N ALA A 133 -26.78 3.32 21.21
CA ALA A 133 -25.45 3.73 20.85
C ALA A 133 -24.32 2.77 21.30
N ALA A 134 -24.65 1.52 21.67
CA ALA A 134 -23.61 0.51 21.90
C ALA A 134 -22.84 0.26 20.61
N ALA A 135 -21.52 0.29 20.67
CA ALA A 135 -20.66 0.09 19.51
C ALA A 135 -20.79 -1.33 18.93
N ILE A 136 -20.72 -1.44 17.61
CA ILE A 136 -20.71 -2.70 16.88
C ILE A 136 -19.33 -2.88 16.24
N THR A 137 -18.64 -3.96 16.60
CA THR A 137 -17.33 -4.30 16.07
C THR A 137 -17.45 -5.51 15.16
N PHE A 138 -17.25 -5.33 13.86
CA PHE A 138 -17.18 -6.43 12.91
C PHE A 138 -15.88 -7.20 13.08
N LEU A 139 -15.95 -8.53 13.05
CA LEU A 139 -14.83 -9.45 13.21
C LEU A 139 -14.40 -10.08 11.88
N SER A 140 -15.35 -10.24 10.97
CA SER A 140 -15.12 -10.72 9.61
C SER A 140 -16.15 -10.10 8.67
N THR A 141 -15.78 -9.98 7.41
CA THR A 141 -16.69 -9.56 6.36
C THR A 141 -16.48 -10.42 5.12
N THR A 142 -17.58 -10.75 4.45
CA THR A 142 -17.58 -11.39 3.12
C THR A 142 -17.60 -10.34 2.00
N SER A 143 -17.64 -9.07 2.37
CA SER A 143 -17.65 -7.95 1.45
C SER A 143 -16.24 -7.59 1.01
N ASN A 144 -16.01 -7.60 -0.30
CA ASN A 144 -14.76 -7.17 -0.91
C ASN A 144 -14.74 -5.64 -1.03
N TYR A 145 -14.60 -4.94 0.09
CA TYR A 145 -14.43 -3.49 0.06
C TYR A 145 -12.95 -3.13 -0.02
N LEU A 146 -12.60 -2.45 -1.11
CA LEU A 146 -11.25 -2.01 -1.37
C LEU A 146 -10.83 -0.92 -0.38
N THR A 147 -9.65 -1.06 0.22
CA THR A 147 -8.99 0.04 0.92
C THR A 147 -8.51 1.06 -0.09
N ILE A 148 -8.90 2.33 0.07
CA ILE A 148 -8.70 3.39 -0.91
C ILE A 148 -7.60 4.40 -0.55
N GLY A 149 -7.03 4.29 0.66
CA GLY A 149 -5.92 5.12 1.12
C GLY A 149 -5.25 4.54 2.35
N VAL A 150 -3.94 4.70 2.46
CA VAL A 150 -3.14 4.40 3.64
C VAL A 150 -2.06 5.45 3.80
N ALA A 151 -1.82 5.88 5.03
CA ALA A 151 -0.67 6.72 5.38
C ALA A 151 -0.04 6.22 6.69
N ALA A 152 1.26 6.04 6.68
CA ALA A 152 2.04 5.84 7.90
C ALA A 152 2.33 7.21 8.50
N TRP A 153 1.80 7.52 9.67
CA TRP A 153 1.89 8.83 10.28
C TRP A 153 2.11 8.75 11.78
N GLU A 154 3.16 9.41 12.27
CA GLU A 154 3.61 9.26 13.66
C GLU A 154 3.69 7.75 14.04
N ASP A 155 3.21 7.37 15.22
CA ASP A 155 3.22 6.00 15.73
C ASP A 155 2.01 5.17 15.26
N SER A 156 1.34 5.59 14.17
CA SER A 156 0.07 5.03 13.75
C SER A 156 -0.07 4.95 12.23
N ALA A 157 -1.10 4.26 11.81
CA ALA A 157 -1.56 4.21 10.44
C ALA A 157 -2.91 4.93 10.30
N ILE A 158 -3.06 5.73 9.25
CA ILE A 158 -4.36 6.23 8.80
C ILE A 158 -4.79 5.39 7.62
N VAL A 159 -6.04 4.90 7.65
CA VAL A 159 -6.59 4.02 6.63
C VAL A 159 -7.95 4.55 6.17
N CYS A 160 -8.16 4.63 4.86
CA CYS A 160 -9.43 5.05 4.28
C CYS A 160 -10.11 3.86 3.62
N LYS A 161 -11.37 3.64 4.00
CA LYS A 161 -12.22 2.59 3.43
C LYS A 161 -13.63 3.15 3.21
N ASN A 162 -14.11 3.05 1.97
CA ASN A 162 -15.38 3.70 1.58
C ASN A 162 -15.34 5.22 1.85
N ALA A 163 -16.26 5.71 2.66
CA ALA A 163 -16.33 7.11 3.09
C ALA A 163 -15.65 7.36 4.45
N ASP A 164 -15.12 6.32 5.09
CA ASP A 164 -14.63 6.37 6.45
C ASP A 164 -13.11 6.41 6.53
N ILE A 165 -12.62 7.14 7.50
CA ILE A 165 -11.20 7.29 7.79
C ILE A 165 -10.94 6.82 9.21
N PHE A 166 -10.01 5.88 9.33
CA PHE A 166 -9.65 5.26 10.61
C PHE A 166 -8.18 5.50 10.92
N LYS A 167 -7.89 5.54 12.21
CA LYS A 167 -6.53 5.51 12.77
C LYS A 167 -6.34 4.23 13.57
N SER A 168 -5.17 3.57 13.42
CA SER A 168 -4.77 2.45 14.25
C SER A 168 -3.33 2.61 14.72
N GLY A 169 -3.09 2.31 15.99
CA GLY A 169 -1.76 2.11 16.58
C GLY A 169 -1.40 0.63 16.73
N GLY A 170 -2.06 -0.30 16.00
CA GLY A 170 -1.85 -1.74 16.08
C GLY A 170 -2.73 -2.46 17.10
N SER A 171 -3.70 -1.79 17.69
CA SER A 171 -4.60 -2.36 18.70
C SER A 171 -6.08 -2.00 18.48
N GLY A 172 -6.52 -2.01 17.24
CA GLY A 172 -7.87 -1.69 16.78
C GLY A 172 -7.95 -0.37 16.05
N PHE A 173 -9.04 -0.19 15.30
CA PHE A 173 -9.29 0.98 14.47
C PHE A 173 -10.23 1.96 15.17
N THR A 174 -9.83 3.21 15.26
CA THR A 174 -10.65 4.33 15.73
C THR A 174 -11.03 5.21 14.56
N LYS A 175 -12.32 5.50 14.38
CA LYS A 175 -12.80 6.43 13.36
C LYS A 175 -12.36 7.85 13.72
N ILE A 176 -11.75 8.56 12.78
CA ILE A 176 -11.26 9.92 12.97
C ILE A 176 -12.08 10.99 12.23
N ASN A 177 -12.78 10.64 11.16
CA ASN A 177 -13.69 11.57 10.48
C ASN A 177 -15.00 11.72 11.25
N VAL A 178 -14.89 12.25 12.46
CA VAL A 178 -16.00 12.66 13.32
C VAL A 178 -16.00 14.17 13.33
N PRO A 179 -17.15 14.83 13.06
CA PRO A 179 -17.19 16.28 13.00
C PRO A 179 -16.93 16.89 14.36
N ASP A 180 -16.14 17.94 14.36
CA ASP A 180 -16.07 18.86 15.48
C ASP A 180 -16.96 20.08 15.15
N TYR A 181 -18.15 20.06 15.70
CA TYR A 181 -19.11 21.17 15.60
C TYR A 181 -19.12 22.04 16.85
N GLY A 182 -18.07 21.99 17.67
CA GLY A 182 -17.97 22.69 18.95
C GLY A 182 -18.60 21.90 20.10
N THR A 183 -19.40 22.53 20.90
CA THR A 183 -20.12 21.90 22.02
C THR A 183 -21.65 21.99 21.84
N PRO A 184 -22.21 21.26 20.83
CA PRO A 184 -23.62 21.39 20.49
C PRO A 184 -24.53 20.91 21.62
N LEU A 185 -25.49 21.74 21.95
CA LEU A 185 -26.50 21.50 22.97
C LEU A 185 -27.90 21.69 22.39
N VAL A 186 -28.89 21.07 23.01
CA VAL A 186 -30.29 21.28 22.67
C VAL A 186 -30.70 22.71 23.12
N ASN A 187 -31.21 23.51 22.21
CA ASN A 187 -31.61 24.88 22.48
C ASN A 187 -33.13 24.94 22.74
N GLY A 188 -33.51 24.92 23.99
CA GLY A 188 -34.88 25.00 24.48
C GLY A 188 -35.56 23.64 24.70
N ALA A 189 -36.31 23.56 25.80
CA ALA A 189 -37.12 22.39 26.16
C ALA A 189 -38.41 22.29 25.33
N GLY A 190 -39.07 21.13 25.35
CA GLY A 190 -40.37 20.91 24.74
C GLY A 190 -40.32 20.64 23.22
N GLN A 191 -39.15 20.38 22.65
CA GLN A 191 -39.00 20.08 21.21
C GLN A 191 -39.60 18.72 20.87
N SER A 192 -40.15 18.62 19.65
CA SER A 192 -40.79 17.39 19.15
C SER A 192 -40.81 17.38 17.62
N GLY A 193 -41.06 16.23 17.02
CA GLY A 193 -41.15 16.06 15.58
C GLY A 193 -39.81 15.87 14.88
N GLY A 194 -39.73 16.24 13.60
CA GLY A 194 -38.59 16.02 12.72
C GLY A 194 -37.61 17.20 12.62
N THR A 195 -37.63 18.12 13.58
CA THR A 195 -36.70 19.24 13.66
C THR A 195 -36.15 19.35 15.06
N LEU A 196 -34.91 19.83 15.20
CA LEU A 196 -34.23 20.05 16.45
C LEU A 196 -33.51 21.40 16.41
N ALA A 197 -33.82 22.29 17.33
CA ALA A 197 -33.06 23.52 17.56
C ALA A 197 -31.86 23.21 18.44
N ILE A 198 -30.69 23.67 18.02
CA ILE A 198 -29.42 23.43 18.72
C ILE A 198 -28.61 24.72 18.77
N ASP A 199 -27.73 24.82 19.74
CA ASP A 199 -26.74 25.90 19.88
C ASP A 199 -25.34 25.37 20.22
N GLY A 200 -24.39 26.25 20.50
CA GLY A 200 -22.99 25.83 20.76
C GLY A 200 -22.24 25.33 19.53
N LEU A 201 -22.71 25.71 18.34
CA LEU A 201 -22.11 25.28 17.04
C LEU A 201 -21.04 26.26 16.59
N ASP A 202 -19.88 25.73 16.20
CA ASP A 202 -18.81 26.44 15.51
C ASP A 202 -18.94 26.35 13.98
N SER A 203 -19.59 25.28 13.47
CA SER A 203 -19.85 25.03 12.04
C SER A 203 -21.17 24.30 11.81
N ALA A 204 -21.61 24.22 10.56
CA ALA A 204 -22.93 23.71 10.21
C ALA A 204 -22.97 22.19 10.06
N PRO A 205 -23.86 21.47 10.80
CA PRO A 205 -24.15 20.06 10.56
C PRO A 205 -24.62 19.79 9.13
N GLN A 206 -24.16 18.69 8.54
CA GLN A 206 -24.37 18.37 7.14
C GLN A 206 -25.36 17.22 6.94
N LEU A 207 -25.99 17.16 5.77
CA LEU A 207 -26.83 16.04 5.35
C LEU A 207 -26.10 14.70 5.57
N GLY A 208 -26.76 13.77 6.27
CA GLY A 208 -26.25 12.43 6.51
C GLY A 208 -25.45 12.28 7.82
N ASP A 209 -25.15 13.35 8.53
CA ASP A 209 -24.49 13.29 9.84
C ASP A 209 -25.36 12.55 10.85
N ALA A 210 -24.76 11.60 11.55
CA ALA A 210 -25.44 10.84 12.59
C ALA A 210 -25.04 11.39 13.98
N PHE A 211 -26.02 11.51 14.88
CA PHE A 211 -25.79 12.02 16.23
C PHE A 211 -26.73 11.38 17.25
N LYS A 212 -26.36 11.51 18.50
CA LYS A 212 -27.18 11.14 19.67
C LYS A 212 -27.42 12.36 20.56
N ILE A 213 -28.52 12.34 21.29
CA ILE A 213 -28.88 13.35 22.28
C ILE A 213 -28.83 12.71 23.66
N ALA A 214 -28.21 13.36 24.65
CA ALA A 214 -28.16 12.87 26.02
C ALA A 214 -29.58 12.72 26.59
N GLY A 215 -29.88 11.55 27.16
CA GLY A 215 -31.21 11.24 27.73
C GLY A 215 -32.29 10.87 26.71
N VAL A 216 -31.99 10.82 25.42
CA VAL A 216 -32.93 10.36 24.38
C VAL A 216 -32.41 9.09 23.73
N ASP A 217 -33.28 8.10 23.58
CA ASP A 217 -32.90 6.70 23.31
C ASP A 217 -32.96 6.32 21.83
N LEU A 218 -32.50 7.21 20.94
CA LEU A 218 -32.35 6.95 19.52
C LEU A 218 -31.09 7.63 18.93
N ILE A 219 -30.65 7.15 17.78
CA ILE A 219 -29.67 7.82 16.93
C ILE A 219 -30.45 8.57 15.85
N TYR A 220 -30.07 9.81 15.63
CA TYR A 220 -30.68 10.72 14.64
C TYR A 220 -29.74 10.96 13.47
N THR A 221 -30.30 11.20 12.30
CA THR A 221 -29.55 11.58 11.11
C THR A 221 -30.06 12.94 10.62
N VAL A 222 -29.14 13.83 10.29
CA VAL A 222 -29.44 15.13 9.66
C VAL A 222 -29.94 14.88 8.24
N THR A 223 -31.11 15.41 7.87
CA THR A 223 -31.75 15.13 6.57
C THR A 223 -31.65 16.29 5.56
N ALA A 224 -31.06 17.39 5.94
CA ALA A 224 -30.71 18.52 5.08
C ALA A 224 -29.57 19.31 5.72
N ASP A 225 -28.72 19.93 4.89
CA ASP A 225 -27.67 20.81 5.37
C ASP A 225 -28.24 21.92 6.23
N ALA A 226 -27.60 22.19 7.37
CA ALA A 226 -28.02 23.21 8.29
C ALA A 226 -27.40 24.58 7.94
N THR A 227 -27.98 25.62 8.44
CA THR A 227 -27.40 26.97 8.41
C THR A 227 -27.22 27.46 9.84
N VAL A 228 -25.99 27.76 10.21
CA VAL A 228 -25.64 28.29 11.54
C VAL A 228 -25.74 29.80 11.52
N SER A 229 -26.41 30.35 12.54
CA SER A 229 -26.48 31.79 12.80
C SER A 229 -26.27 32.04 14.27
N SER A 230 -25.26 32.86 14.62
CA SER A 230 -24.89 33.17 16.00
C SER A 230 -24.64 31.93 16.89
N GLY A 231 -24.02 30.88 16.31
CA GLY A 231 -23.75 29.65 17.01
C GLY A 231 -24.93 28.69 17.18
N GLY A 232 -26.10 29.02 16.63
CA GLY A 232 -27.29 28.18 16.69
C GLY A 232 -27.82 27.76 15.30
N ALA A 233 -28.53 26.65 15.23
CA ALA A 233 -29.19 26.15 14.03
C ALA A 233 -30.48 25.39 14.37
N THR A 234 -31.39 25.30 13.38
CA THR A 234 -32.47 24.31 13.41
C THR A 234 -32.15 23.25 12.37
N ILE A 235 -31.92 22.03 12.81
CA ILE A 235 -31.62 20.89 11.94
C ILE A 235 -32.85 20.04 11.67
N ASN A 236 -32.98 19.55 10.44
CA ASN A 236 -33.98 18.54 10.09
C ASN A 236 -33.42 17.15 10.41
N ILE A 237 -34.20 16.32 11.06
CA ILE A 237 -33.75 15.02 11.59
C ILE A 237 -34.66 13.86 11.22
N ASN A 238 -34.10 12.67 11.17
CA ASN A 238 -34.82 11.41 11.06
C ASN A 238 -34.19 10.38 12.04
N PRO A 239 -34.97 9.62 12.82
CA PRO A 239 -36.44 9.71 12.95
C PRO A 239 -36.90 10.97 13.66
N ASN A 240 -38.20 11.14 13.78
CA ASN A 240 -38.75 12.17 14.67
C ASN A 240 -38.29 11.91 16.10
N LEU A 241 -38.16 12.97 16.89
CA LEU A 241 -37.77 12.89 18.30
C LEU A 241 -38.61 11.85 19.04
N ALA A 242 -37.97 10.87 19.64
CA ALA A 242 -38.63 9.80 20.41
C ALA A 242 -39.24 10.31 21.70
N SER A 243 -38.63 11.33 22.28
CA SER A 243 -39.09 12.08 23.44
C SER A 243 -38.58 13.51 23.35
N SER A 244 -39.21 14.43 24.06
CA SER A 244 -38.68 15.80 24.16
C SER A 244 -37.34 15.79 24.93
N PRO A 245 -36.22 16.23 24.30
CA PRO A 245 -34.97 16.36 25.00
C PRO A 245 -35.05 17.46 26.05
N ALA A 246 -34.20 17.37 27.09
CA ALA A 246 -34.03 18.45 28.02
C ALA A 246 -33.33 19.65 27.35
N ASP A 247 -33.56 20.84 27.83
CA ASP A 247 -32.76 22.03 27.49
C ASP A 247 -31.31 21.78 27.90
N ASP A 248 -30.36 22.27 27.12
CA ASP A 248 -28.92 22.03 27.30
C ASP A 248 -28.49 20.54 27.27
N ALA A 249 -29.35 19.64 26.80
CA ALA A 249 -28.92 18.25 26.62
C ALA A 249 -27.78 18.16 25.58
N ALA A 250 -26.69 17.49 25.94
CA ALA A 250 -25.51 17.37 25.07
C ALA A 250 -25.82 16.56 23.82
N ILE A 251 -25.36 17.05 22.68
CA ILE A 251 -25.44 16.38 21.38
C ILE A 251 -24.04 15.86 21.04
N THR A 252 -23.95 14.59 20.67
CA THR A 252 -22.70 13.97 20.24
C THR A 252 -22.84 13.47 18.82
N PHE A 253 -22.12 14.08 17.88
CA PHE A 253 -22.03 13.58 16.51
C PHE A 253 -21.16 12.32 16.43
N LEU A 254 -21.50 11.38 15.55
CA LEU A 254 -20.88 10.05 15.43
C LEU A 254 -20.11 9.88 14.12
N SER A 255 -20.44 10.63 13.09
CA SER A 255 -19.77 10.54 11.80
C SER A 255 -20.02 11.78 10.95
N VAL A 256 -19.03 12.19 10.16
CA VAL A 256 -19.21 13.11 9.03
C VAL A 256 -19.75 12.36 7.84
N SER A 257 -20.72 12.93 7.12
CA SER A 257 -21.13 12.41 5.83
C SER A 257 -20.05 12.71 4.80
N ARG A 258 -19.57 11.67 4.11
CA ARG A 258 -18.71 11.77 2.94
C ARG A 258 -19.22 10.78 1.90
N GLU A 259 -19.06 11.13 0.63
CA GLU A 259 -19.36 10.20 -0.46
C GLU A 259 -18.21 9.22 -0.63
N THR A 260 -18.54 7.96 -1.02
CA THR A 260 -17.51 6.97 -1.33
C THR A 260 -16.73 7.41 -2.56
N ALA A 261 -15.45 7.67 -2.36
CA ALA A 261 -14.55 8.16 -3.39
C ALA A 261 -13.69 7.05 -4.00
N GLY A 262 -12.83 7.43 -4.94
CA GLY A 262 -11.79 6.60 -5.49
C GLY A 262 -10.62 6.42 -4.51
N LYS A 263 -9.40 6.76 -4.95
CA LYS A 263 -8.22 6.73 -4.06
C LYS A 263 -8.13 7.98 -3.21
N THR A 264 -7.85 7.80 -1.93
CA THR A 264 -7.55 8.88 -0.98
C THR A 264 -6.04 9.11 -0.91
N ARG A 265 -5.63 10.36 -0.94
CA ARG A 265 -4.23 10.79 -0.91
C ARG A 265 -3.99 11.78 0.21
N PHE A 266 -2.74 11.85 0.64
CA PHE A 266 -2.34 12.53 1.87
C PHE A 266 -1.13 13.42 1.61
N ALA A 267 -1.09 14.58 2.26
CA ALA A 267 0.11 15.41 2.37
C ALA A 267 0.36 15.74 3.84
N LYS A 268 1.57 15.47 4.31
CA LYS A 268 2.02 15.82 5.66
C LYS A 268 2.64 17.21 5.63
N TYR A 269 2.28 18.05 6.60
CA TYR A 269 2.81 19.42 6.67
C TYR A 269 2.89 19.93 8.10
N ASN A 270 3.72 20.95 8.30
CA ASN A 270 3.88 21.61 9.59
C ASN A 270 4.12 23.10 9.39
N PHE A 271 3.08 23.91 9.53
CA PHE A 271 3.17 25.37 9.39
C PHE A 271 3.26 26.10 10.75
N SER A 272 2.83 25.47 11.82
CA SER A 272 2.69 26.12 13.13
C SER A 272 3.37 25.39 14.29
N GLY A 273 4.24 24.40 13.98
CA GLY A 273 4.91 23.58 15.00
C GLY A 273 4.16 22.29 15.36
N THR A 274 2.91 22.13 14.90
CA THR A 274 2.14 20.88 14.99
C THR A 274 2.09 20.23 13.61
N GLU A 275 2.46 18.96 13.53
CA GLU A 275 2.32 18.19 12.30
C GLU A 275 0.85 17.90 12.04
N LYS A 276 0.41 18.13 10.80
CA LYS A 276 -0.93 17.86 10.32
C LYS A 276 -0.88 17.06 9.04
N ILE A 277 -1.99 16.42 8.71
CA ILE A 277 -2.16 15.71 7.47
C ILE A 277 -3.37 16.27 6.71
N ALA A 278 -3.15 16.65 5.46
CA ALA A 278 -4.21 17.03 4.53
C ALA A 278 -4.67 15.80 3.75
N ILE A 279 -5.98 15.66 3.54
CA ILE A 279 -6.64 14.47 2.99
C ILE A 279 -7.52 14.90 1.83
N VAL A 280 -7.30 14.29 0.65
CA VAL A 280 -8.11 14.51 -0.56
C VAL A 280 -8.46 13.18 -1.20
N ASP A 281 -9.59 13.12 -1.91
CA ASP A 281 -10.11 11.88 -2.50
C ASP A 281 -10.71 12.05 -3.91
N GLY A 282 -10.62 13.25 -4.48
CA GLY A 282 -11.13 13.55 -5.82
C GLY A 282 -12.64 13.85 -5.90
N LEU A 283 -13.36 13.73 -4.78
CA LEU A 283 -14.82 13.90 -4.74
C LEU A 283 -15.28 14.86 -3.65
N ASN A 284 -14.89 14.58 -2.42
CA ASN A 284 -15.30 15.34 -1.24
C ASN A 284 -14.48 16.63 -1.05
N ALA A 285 -14.94 17.51 -0.16
CA ALA A 285 -14.12 18.61 0.33
C ALA A 285 -12.86 18.05 1.04
N PRO A 286 -11.69 18.65 0.83
CA PRO A 286 -10.48 18.27 1.55
C PRO A 286 -10.69 18.32 3.06
N ALA A 287 -9.96 17.49 3.78
CA ALA A 287 -9.98 17.49 5.22
C ALA A 287 -8.56 17.64 5.79
N LEU A 288 -8.47 18.19 6.97
CA LEU A 288 -7.25 18.36 7.74
C LEU A 288 -7.40 17.58 9.04
N TYR A 289 -6.33 16.91 9.47
CA TYR A 289 -6.31 16.20 10.74
C TYR A 289 -5.00 16.46 11.47
N ASP A 290 -5.10 16.82 12.75
CA ASP A 290 -3.97 17.20 13.62
C ASP A 290 -3.73 16.22 14.77
N ASN A 291 -4.18 14.97 14.62
CA ASN A 291 -4.15 13.93 15.64
C ASN A 291 -5.25 14.03 16.73
N ALA A 292 -5.99 15.11 16.77
CA ALA A 292 -7.11 15.32 17.68
C ALA A 292 -8.40 15.68 16.94
N THR A 293 -8.33 16.67 16.05
CA THR A 293 -9.47 17.30 15.38
C THR A 293 -9.46 16.98 13.89
N PHE A 294 -10.61 16.59 13.36
CA PHE A 294 -10.86 16.39 11.93
C PHE A 294 -11.66 17.57 11.38
N THR A 295 -11.00 18.42 10.61
CA THR A 295 -11.61 19.66 10.05
C THR A 295 -11.85 19.48 8.56
N VAL A 296 -13.08 19.68 8.10
CA VAL A 296 -13.44 19.67 6.68
C VAL A 296 -13.35 21.10 6.11
N LEU A 297 -12.74 21.24 4.93
CA LEU A 297 -12.62 22.52 4.21
C LEU A 297 -13.84 22.72 3.28
N ASP A 298 -15.02 22.72 3.84
CA ASP A 298 -16.29 22.85 3.12
C ASP A 298 -16.50 24.25 2.51
N SER A 299 -15.92 25.28 3.11
CA SER A 299 -15.92 26.65 2.60
C SER A 299 -14.81 26.95 1.58
N ALA A 300 -13.99 25.96 1.22
CA ALA A 300 -12.92 26.12 0.23
C ALA A 300 -13.48 26.43 -1.17
N PRO A 301 -12.70 27.09 -2.05
CA PRO A 301 -13.11 27.36 -3.42
C PRO A 301 -13.46 26.08 -4.20
N THR A 302 -14.36 26.18 -5.16
CA THR A 302 -14.77 25.04 -6.01
C THR A 302 -13.62 24.36 -6.75
N GLY A 303 -12.49 25.04 -6.95
CA GLY A 303 -11.25 24.48 -7.48
C GLY A 303 -10.49 23.59 -6.49
N VAL A 304 -10.85 23.61 -5.21
CA VAL A 304 -10.26 22.81 -4.12
C VAL A 304 -11.17 21.65 -3.73
N ILE A 305 -12.48 21.90 -3.61
CA ILE A 305 -13.46 20.84 -3.34
C ILE A 305 -13.41 19.81 -4.47
N GLY A 306 -13.21 18.54 -4.13
CA GLY A 306 -13.01 17.45 -5.08
C GLY A 306 -11.61 17.44 -5.71
N ALA A 307 -10.58 17.98 -5.04
CA ALA A 307 -9.20 17.84 -5.44
C ALA A 307 -8.76 16.38 -5.37
N SER A 308 -8.01 15.94 -6.39
CA SER A 308 -7.51 14.57 -6.50
C SER A 308 -6.12 14.39 -5.88
N PHE A 309 -5.35 15.48 -5.77
CA PHE A 309 -4.00 15.49 -5.22
C PHE A 309 -3.80 16.70 -4.32
N VAL A 310 -2.99 16.52 -3.29
CA VAL A 310 -2.55 17.57 -2.38
C VAL A 310 -1.06 17.35 -2.08
N GLU A 311 -0.30 18.46 -1.98
CA GLU A 311 1.11 18.42 -1.63
C GLU A 311 1.51 19.72 -0.92
N GLU A 312 2.39 19.62 0.08
CA GLU A 312 3.01 20.81 0.71
C GLU A 312 4.26 21.20 -0.06
N ALA A 313 4.32 22.42 -0.52
CA ALA A 313 5.53 22.97 -1.13
C ALA A 313 5.61 24.47 -0.87
N LYS A 314 6.83 25.01 -0.71
CA LYS A 314 7.06 26.46 -0.63
C LYS A 314 6.18 27.18 0.42
N LYS A 315 5.82 26.47 1.50
CA LYS A 315 4.96 26.93 2.59
C LYS A 315 3.49 27.13 2.21
N HIS A 316 3.02 26.50 1.15
CA HIS A 316 1.63 26.45 0.72
C HIS A 316 1.15 25.00 0.67
N LEU A 317 -0.15 24.77 0.84
CA LEU A 317 -0.79 23.54 0.41
C LEU A 317 -1.30 23.73 -1.02
N PHE A 318 -0.85 22.87 -1.92
CA PHE A 318 -1.27 22.84 -3.32
C PHE A 318 -2.31 21.75 -3.52
N PHE A 319 -3.47 22.12 -4.05
CA PHE A 319 -4.58 21.23 -4.36
C PHE A 319 -4.75 21.14 -5.87
N ALA A 320 -4.71 19.94 -6.44
CA ALA A 320 -4.87 19.73 -7.87
C ALA A 320 -6.25 19.15 -8.18
N LYS A 321 -6.98 19.84 -9.08
CA LYS A 321 -8.27 19.41 -9.63
C LYS A 321 -8.30 19.62 -11.14
N GLY A 322 -8.34 18.51 -11.89
CA GLY A 322 -8.23 18.57 -13.36
C GLY A 322 -6.88 19.18 -13.77
N SER A 323 -6.91 20.27 -14.53
CA SER A 323 -5.71 21.01 -14.96
C SER A 323 -5.34 22.19 -14.06
N ASN A 324 -6.12 22.45 -13.01
CA ASN A 324 -5.90 23.56 -12.11
C ASN A 324 -5.18 23.11 -10.84
N LEU A 325 -4.22 23.92 -10.43
CA LEU A 325 -3.48 23.81 -9.20
C LEU A 325 -3.81 25.04 -8.34
N THR A 326 -4.64 24.87 -7.32
CA THR A 326 -5.03 25.92 -6.38
C THR A 326 -4.20 25.81 -5.10
N PHE A 327 -3.71 26.90 -4.56
CA PHE A 327 -2.88 26.89 -3.37
C PHE A 327 -3.33 27.89 -2.31
N THR A 328 -3.07 27.56 -1.05
CA THR A 328 -3.40 28.39 0.12
C THR A 328 -2.47 29.62 0.21
N ALA A 329 -2.81 30.59 1.06
CA ALA A 329 -1.86 31.60 1.49
C ALA A 329 -0.68 30.95 2.24
N PRO A 330 0.54 31.56 2.21
CA PRO A 330 1.72 30.97 2.82
C PRO A 330 1.54 30.77 4.35
N TYR A 331 2.02 29.65 4.86
CA TYR A 331 1.91 29.23 6.26
C TYR A 331 0.47 29.07 6.77
N THR A 332 -0.51 28.91 5.87
CA THR A 332 -1.89 28.61 6.22
C THR A 332 -2.36 27.32 5.54
N ASP A 333 -3.35 26.69 6.12
CA ASP A 333 -3.92 25.44 5.63
C ASP A 333 -5.36 25.59 5.07
N SER A 334 -6.00 26.74 5.31
CA SER A 334 -7.41 27.00 4.97
C SER A 334 -7.68 28.40 4.40
N ASP A 335 -6.66 29.29 4.32
CA ASP A 335 -6.84 30.62 3.74
C ASP A 335 -6.60 30.63 2.23
N PHE A 336 -7.67 30.83 1.47
CA PHE A 336 -7.66 30.94 0.00
C PHE A 336 -7.85 32.38 -0.48
N THR A 337 -7.57 33.38 0.37
CA THR A 337 -7.72 34.80 0.02
C THR A 337 -6.55 35.26 -0.85
N ALA A 338 -6.82 35.70 -2.07
CA ALA A 338 -5.80 36.14 -3.03
C ALA A 338 -4.94 37.32 -2.50
N ALA A 339 -5.51 38.21 -1.69
CA ALA A 339 -4.78 39.33 -1.07
C ALA A 339 -3.72 38.85 -0.07
N ASN A 340 -3.88 37.65 0.50
CA ASN A 340 -2.96 37.02 1.46
C ASN A 340 -1.91 36.11 0.75
N GLY A 341 -1.95 35.98 -0.57
CA GLY A 341 -0.98 35.23 -1.34
C GLY A 341 -1.45 33.85 -1.81
N SER A 342 -2.74 33.57 -1.76
CA SER A 342 -3.35 32.41 -2.42
C SER A 342 -3.53 32.65 -3.91
N GLY A 343 -3.61 31.57 -4.71
CA GLY A 343 -3.82 31.68 -6.15
C GLY A 343 -4.14 30.37 -6.84
N VAL A 344 -4.25 30.47 -8.17
CA VAL A 344 -4.51 29.31 -9.05
C VAL A 344 -3.54 29.34 -10.23
N ILE A 345 -2.92 28.20 -10.52
CA ILE A 345 -2.08 28.01 -11.70
C ILE A 345 -2.77 26.97 -12.60
N ASN A 346 -2.99 27.29 -13.88
CA ASN A 346 -3.47 26.34 -14.85
C ASN A 346 -2.30 25.70 -15.60
N VAL A 347 -2.19 24.39 -15.55
CA VAL A 347 -1.10 23.61 -16.17
C VAL A 347 -1.38 23.30 -17.64
N GLY A 348 -2.64 23.44 -18.06
CA GLY A 348 -3.08 23.21 -19.45
C GLY A 348 -3.53 21.79 -19.77
N THR A 349 -3.08 20.80 -19.00
CA THR A 349 -3.46 19.38 -19.13
C THR A 349 -3.82 18.80 -17.77
N THR A 350 -4.54 17.68 -17.74
CA THR A 350 -4.95 17.03 -16.50
C THR A 350 -3.74 16.62 -15.67
N ILE A 351 -3.71 17.06 -14.42
CA ILE A 351 -2.67 16.70 -13.45
C ILE A 351 -2.92 15.25 -13.01
N THR A 352 -1.89 14.43 -13.08
CA THR A 352 -1.91 13.02 -12.69
C THR A 352 -1.10 12.74 -11.42
N GLY A 353 -0.38 13.73 -10.89
CA GLY A 353 0.36 13.58 -9.65
C GLY A 353 1.14 14.84 -9.27
N LEU A 354 1.46 14.94 -7.99
CA LEU A 354 2.31 15.98 -7.41
C LEU A 354 3.42 15.32 -6.61
N ALA A 355 4.59 15.92 -6.59
CA ALA A 355 5.68 15.53 -5.69
C ALA A 355 6.60 16.73 -5.42
N VAL A 356 7.24 16.77 -4.27
CA VAL A 356 8.26 17.77 -3.95
C VAL A 356 9.64 17.18 -4.18
N PHE A 357 10.47 17.88 -4.91
CA PHE A 357 11.85 17.48 -5.15
C PHE A 357 12.78 18.68 -5.12
N ARG A 358 13.81 18.63 -4.29
CA ARG A 358 14.80 19.71 -4.13
C ARG A 358 14.13 21.08 -3.93
N GLN A 359 13.11 21.13 -3.08
CA GLN A 359 12.30 22.32 -2.76
C GLN A 359 11.43 22.86 -3.91
N ASN A 360 11.36 22.21 -5.04
CA ASN A 360 10.45 22.55 -6.12
C ASN A 360 9.28 21.56 -6.16
N LEU A 361 8.09 22.08 -6.46
CA LEU A 361 6.94 21.25 -6.74
C LEU A 361 7.05 20.73 -8.17
N ILE A 362 7.05 19.42 -8.32
CA ILE A 362 7.02 18.72 -9.60
C ILE A 362 5.57 18.32 -9.86
N ILE A 363 5.08 18.67 -11.02
CA ILE A 363 3.68 18.48 -11.43
C ILE A 363 3.68 17.50 -12.61
N PHE A 364 3.14 16.33 -12.40
CA PHE A 364 2.97 15.31 -13.42
C PHE A 364 1.62 15.46 -14.08
N THR A 365 1.59 15.27 -15.40
CA THR A 365 0.35 15.21 -16.17
C THR A 365 0.33 13.93 -17.02
N GLU A 366 -0.72 13.71 -17.78
CA GLU A 366 -0.83 12.56 -18.68
C GLU A 366 0.28 12.50 -19.73
N ARG A 367 0.86 13.65 -20.13
CA ARG A 367 1.81 13.72 -21.24
C ARG A 367 3.03 14.62 -20.99
N SER A 368 3.05 15.33 -19.88
CA SER A 368 4.12 16.27 -19.57
C SER A 368 4.47 16.28 -18.09
N ILE A 369 5.66 16.77 -17.78
CA ILE A 369 6.11 17.01 -16.41
C ILE A 369 6.60 18.44 -16.34
N HIS A 370 6.17 19.15 -15.33
CA HIS A 370 6.52 20.55 -15.08
C HIS A 370 7.14 20.70 -13.70
N GLN A 371 7.93 21.74 -13.52
CA GLN A 371 8.40 22.19 -12.21
C GLN A 371 7.92 23.62 -11.92
N LEU A 372 7.52 23.86 -10.70
CA LEU A 372 7.17 25.18 -10.21
C LEU A 372 8.40 25.81 -9.54
N LEU A 373 8.96 26.80 -10.19
CA LEU A 373 10.05 27.63 -9.65
C LEU A 373 9.49 28.84 -8.93
N GLY A 374 10.36 29.54 -8.17
CA GLY A 374 9.97 30.70 -7.38
C GLY A 374 9.72 30.34 -5.92
N THR A 375 9.46 31.34 -5.10
CA THR A 375 9.24 31.22 -3.64
C THR A 375 7.94 31.84 -3.19
N THR A 376 7.34 32.71 -3.98
CA THR A 376 6.10 33.43 -3.69
C THR A 376 5.24 33.54 -4.95
N ILE A 377 3.97 33.84 -4.79
CA ILE A 377 3.04 34.03 -5.92
C ILE A 377 3.55 35.03 -6.97
N ALA A 378 4.34 36.02 -6.55
CA ALA A 378 4.86 37.06 -7.44
C ALA A 378 5.94 36.56 -8.41
N ASP A 379 6.66 35.49 -8.04
CA ASP A 379 7.77 34.92 -8.81
C ASP A 379 7.54 33.45 -9.21
N PHE A 380 6.35 32.89 -8.95
CA PHE A 380 6.00 31.56 -9.40
C PHE A 380 6.08 31.46 -10.92
N ASN A 381 6.88 30.52 -11.39
CA ASN A 381 7.09 30.26 -12.81
C ASN A 381 7.01 28.76 -13.08
N LEU A 382 6.03 28.38 -13.89
CA LEU A 382 5.83 26.99 -14.31
C LEU A 382 6.73 26.71 -15.52
N GLN A 383 7.72 25.84 -15.35
CA GLN A 383 8.62 25.42 -16.42
C GLN A 383 8.41 23.95 -16.78
N PRO A 384 8.33 23.60 -18.09
CA PRO A 384 8.28 22.20 -18.49
C PRO A 384 9.65 21.54 -18.30
N ILE A 385 9.66 20.34 -17.71
CA ILE A 385 10.80 19.42 -17.73
C ILE A 385 10.74 18.60 -19.02
N THR A 386 9.55 18.10 -19.36
CA THR A 386 9.26 17.40 -20.62
C THR A 386 7.82 17.64 -21.05
N THR A 387 7.59 17.64 -22.37
CA THR A 387 6.26 17.80 -22.98
C THR A 387 5.69 16.54 -23.60
N ASP A 388 6.45 15.43 -23.57
CA ASP A 388 6.13 14.21 -24.33
C ASP A 388 6.05 12.96 -23.45
N ILE A 389 6.32 13.07 -22.15
CA ILE A 389 6.30 11.97 -21.19
C ILE A 389 5.50 12.40 -19.96
N GLY A 390 4.51 11.61 -19.59
CA GLY A 390 3.70 11.79 -18.39
C GLY A 390 3.75 10.59 -17.46
N CYS A 391 3.08 10.71 -16.31
CA CYS A 391 2.91 9.65 -15.33
C CYS A 391 1.53 9.02 -15.49
N ILE A 392 1.46 7.67 -15.54
CA ILE A 392 0.20 6.95 -15.70
C ILE A 392 -0.55 6.71 -14.39
N ASP A 393 0.15 6.69 -13.25
CA ASP A 393 -0.45 6.54 -11.93
C ASP A 393 0.38 7.27 -10.88
N SER A 394 -0.24 8.22 -10.18
CA SER A 394 0.42 9.06 -9.15
C SER A 394 1.02 8.26 -8.01
N ASP A 395 0.39 7.14 -7.66
CA ASP A 395 0.79 6.34 -6.51
C ASP A 395 2.07 5.52 -6.80
N THR A 396 2.66 5.75 -8.00
CA THR A 396 3.98 5.23 -8.39
C THR A 396 5.10 6.25 -8.25
N ILE A 397 4.78 7.49 -7.91
CA ILE A 397 5.76 8.58 -7.77
C ILE A 397 6.42 8.47 -6.41
N GLN A 398 7.73 8.22 -6.37
CA GLN A 398 8.50 8.09 -5.12
C GLN A 398 9.88 8.72 -5.27
N GLU A 399 10.36 9.34 -4.19
CA GLU A 399 11.75 9.77 -4.11
C GLU A 399 12.65 8.60 -3.73
N ILE A 400 13.61 8.28 -4.58
CA ILE A 400 14.63 7.27 -4.34
C ILE A 400 15.96 7.75 -4.91
N ALA A 401 17.06 7.48 -4.19
CA ALA A 401 18.41 7.75 -4.66
C ALA A 401 18.70 9.23 -5.00
N GLY A 402 17.96 10.16 -4.37
CA GLY A 402 18.09 11.60 -4.66
C GLY A 402 17.50 12.01 -6.00
N ASP A 403 16.54 11.24 -6.52
CA ASP A 403 15.75 11.51 -7.72
C ASP A 403 14.30 11.05 -7.52
N ILE A 404 13.38 11.41 -8.40
CA ILE A 404 12.00 10.90 -8.41
C ILE A 404 11.86 9.81 -9.46
N MET A 405 11.42 8.63 -9.02
CA MET A 405 11.00 7.54 -9.90
C MET A 405 9.48 7.55 -10.09
N PHE A 406 9.02 7.29 -11.30
CA PHE A 406 7.60 7.24 -11.65
C PHE A 406 7.34 6.25 -12.77
N LEU A 407 6.09 5.80 -12.92
CA LEU A 407 5.65 4.91 -13.98
C LEU A 407 5.16 5.72 -15.19
N ALA A 408 5.91 5.61 -16.29
CA ALA A 408 5.53 6.12 -17.61
C ALA A 408 4.90 5.00 -18.46
N PRO A 409 4.25 5.31 -19.59
CA PRO A 409 3.63 4.30 -20.47
C PRO A 409 4.57 3.21 -20.97
N ASP A 410 5.86 3.48 -21.00
CA ASP A 410 6.90 2.56 -21.51
C ASP A 410 7.74 1.92 -20.39
N GLY A 411 7.43 2.17 -19.13
CA GLY A 411 8.12 1.61 -17.97
C GLY A 411 8.51 2.64 -16.92
N LEU A 412 9.41 2.28 -16.01
CA LEU A 412 9.87 3.16 -14.94
C LEU A 412 10.93 4.13 -15.44
N ARG A 413 10.82 5.39 -15.00
CA ARG A 413 11.70 6.50 -15.38
C ARG A 413 12.12 7.32 -14.16
N LEU A 414 13.24 8.03 -14.29
CA LEU A 414 13.70 9.05 -13.34
C LEU A 414 13.49 10.44 -13.92
N VAL A 415 13.10 11.40 -13.08
CA VAL A 415 12.85 12.80 -13.50
C VAL A 415 14.13 13.44 -14.03
N SER A 416 15.28 13.29 -13.35
CA SER A 416 16.56 13.85 -13.79
C SER A 416 17.07 13.24 -15.10
N GLY A 417 16.79 11.95 -15.32
CA GLY A 417 17.09 11.29 -16.58
C GLY A 417 16.29 11.85 -17.74
N THR A 418 15.04 12.24 -17.48
CA THR A 418 14.14 12.82 -18.48
C THR A 418 14.53 14.24 -18.87
N ASP A 419 15.06 15.03 -17.92
CA ASP A 419 15.53 16.42 -18.15
C ASP A 419 16.83 16.49 -18.97
N ARG A 420 17.74 15.54 -18.77
CA ARG A 420 19.09 15.57 -19.37
C ARG A 420 19.16 15.13 -20.83
N ILE A 421 18.26 14.29 -21.28
CA ILE A 421 18.42 13.54 -22.51
C ILE A 421 17.19 13.79 -23.38
N GLY A 422 17.30 14.61 -24.38
CA GLY A 422 16.29 14.73 -25.45
C GLY A 422 16.09 13.42 -26.24
N ASP A 423 16.70 12.31 -25.83
CA ASP A 423 16.56 10.98 -26.42
C ASP A 423 15.75 10.07 -25.49
N PHE A 424 14.51 9.82 -25.88
CA PHE A 424 13.52 9.00 -25.17
C PHE A 424 14.01 7.59 -24.81
N GLY A 425 14.95 7.05 -25.59
CA GLY A 425 15.42 5.69 -25.43
C GLY A 425 16.31 5.45 -24.21
N LEU A 426 16.93 6.48 -23.66
CA LEU A 426 17.96 6.35 -22.61
C LEU A 426 17.44 6.64 -21.19
N ALA A 427 16.28 7.29 -21.06
CA ALA A 427 15.73 7.68 -19.76
C ALA A 427 14.93 6.59 -19.04
N SER A 428 14.54 5.48 -19.71
CA SER A 428 13.87 4.36 -19.04
C SER A 428 14.88 3.51 -18.29
N VAL A 429 14.76 3.48 -16.96
CA VAL A 429 15.64 2.68 -16.08
C VAL A 429 15.28 1.20 -16.10
N SER A 430 14.04 0.86 -16.47
CA SER A 430 13.54 -0.52 -16.53
C SER A 430 13.82 -1.27 -17.85
N LYS A 431 14.69 -0.74 -18.72
CA LYS A 431 15.03 -1.36 -20.01
C LYS A 431 15.46 -2.83 -19.91
N ASN A 432 16.19 -3.18 -18.87
CA ASN A 432 16.68 -4.54 -18.68
C ASN A 432 15.57 -5.57 -18.49
N ILE A 433 14.37 -5.11 -18.10
CA ILE A 433 13.18 -5.93 -17.85
C ILE A 433 11.97 -5.44 -18.67
N GLN A 434 12.20 -4.86 -19.84
CA GLN A 434 11.16 -4.19 -20.63
C GLN A 434 9.95 -5.09 -20.93
N SER A 435 10.18 -6.35 -21.30
CA SER A 435 9.10 -7.30 -21.59
C SER A 435 8.24 -7.59 -20.35
N ASN A 436 8.87 -7.71 -19.17
CA ASN A 436 8.18 -7.94 -17.91
C ASN A 436 7.39 -6.69 -17.50
N MET A 437 7.97 -5.49 -17.67
CA MET A 437 7.27 -4.24 -17.39
C MET A 437 6.03 -4.05 -18.28
N THR A 438 6.14 -4.32 -19.57
CA THR A 438 5.00 -4.25 -20.49
C THR A 438 3.89 -5.22 -20.08
N ALA A 439 4.24 -6.46 -19.74
CA ALA A 439 3.28 -7.45 -19.25
C ALA A 439 2.67 -7.05 -17.89
N PHE A 440 3.47 -6.50 -16.98
CA PHE A 440 3.04 -6.01 -15.68
C PHE A 440 2.03 -4.86 -15.82
N ILE A 441 2.32 -3.87 -16.67
CA ILE A 441 1.40 -2.75 -16.94
C ILE A 441 0.09 -3.26 -17.55
N ALA A 442 0.16 -4.18 -18.51
CA ALA A 442 -1.03 -4.71 -19.19
C ALA A 442 -1.92 -5.61 -18.30
N SER A 443 -1.36 -6.24 -17.28
CA SER A 443 -2.09 -7.20 -16.41
C SER A 443 -2.77 -6.55 -15.20
N ASN A 444 -2.46 -5.30 -14.88
CA ASN A 444 -2.97 -4.62 -13.70
C ASN A 444 -3.83 -3.42 -14.05
N THR A 445 -4.79 -3.09 -13.20
CA THR A 445 -5.74 -1.98 -13.38
C THR A 445 -5.37 -0.76 -12.55
N SER A 446 -4.61 -0.92 -11.49
CA SER A 446 -4.06 0.16 -10.67
C SER A 446 -2.69 -0.26 -10.11
N PHE A 447 -1.93 0.74 -9.71
CA PHE A 447 -0.59 0.57 -9.18
C PHE A 447 -0.45 1.30 -7.87
N THR A 448 0.44 0.80 -7.02
CA THR A 448 0.91 1.51 -5.82
C THR A 448 2.38 1.22 -5.64
N SER A 449 3.08 2.10 -4.95
CA SER A 449 4.51 1.92 -4.72
C SER A 449 4.90 2.33 -3.30
N CYS A 450 6.01 1.80 -2.85
CA CYS A 450 6.66 2.20 -1.62
C CYS A 450 8.17 2.17 -1.78
N VAL A 451 8.86 2.91 -0.93
CA VAL A 451 10.32 2.90 -0.83
C VAL A 451 10.70 2.25 0.50
N ILE A 452 11.63 1.31 0.44
CA ILE A 452 12.28 0.74 1.63
C ILE A 452 13.67 1.37 1.70
N ARG A 453 13.80 2.40 2.52
CA ARG A 453 14.99 3.27 2.56
C ARG A 453 16.20 2.54 3.12
N GLU A 454 16.00 1.69 4.13
CA GLU A 454 17.08 0.87 4.71
C GLU A 454 17.76 -0.04 3.68
N LYS A 455 17.02 -0.45 2.64
CA LYS A 455 17.51 -1.32 1.57
C LYS A 455 17.78 -0.57 0.26
N SER A 456 17.54 0.74 0.21
CA SER A 456 17.59 1.56 -1.01
C SER A 456 16.77 0.93 -2.15
N GLN A 457 15.55 0.51 -1.82
CA GLN A 457 14.65 -0.20 -2.74
C GLN A 457 13.39 0.60 -3.04
N TYR A 458 13.01 0.58 -4.31
CA TYR A 458 11.68 0.96 -4.78
C TYR A 458 10.90 -0.32 -5.12
N ARG A 459 9.69 -0.43 -4.62
CA ARG A 459 8.77 -1.52 -4.95
C ARG A 459 7.50 -0.95 -5.55
N ILE A 460 7.13 -1.41 -6.74
CA ILE A 460 5.84 -1.15 -7.37
C ILE A 460 5.01 -2.43 -7.34
N LEU A 461 3.78 -2.32 -6.91
CA LEU A 461 2.82 -3.41 -6.76
C LEU A 461 1.62 -3.15 -7.65
N GLY A 462 1.19 -4.17 -8.38
CA GLY A 462 0.03 -4.09 -9.24
C GLY A 462 -1.20 -4.67 -8.56
N PHE A 463 -2.35 -4.05 -8.82
CA PHE A 463 -3.63 -4.52 -8.33
C PHE A 463 -4.61 -4.76 -9.48
N ASN A 464 -5.31 -5.90 -9.39
CA ASN A 464 -6.40 -6.26 -10.27
C ASN A 464 -7.38 -7.16 -9.50
N ASN A 465 -8.66 -6.83 -9.51
CA ASN A 465 -9.71 -7.58 -8.80
C ASN A 465 -9.82 -9.04 -9.25
N ASN A 466 -9.39 -9.36 -10.46
CA ASN A 466 -9.46 -10.72 -11.03
C ASN A 466 -8.23 -11.59 -10.71
N ILE A 467 -7.23 -11.04 -10.02
CA ILE A 467 -5.99 -11.76 -9.68
C ILE A 467 -6.03 -12.13 -8.20
N THR A 468 -5.81 -13.41 -7.90
CA THR A 468 -5.68 -13.89 -6.52
C THR A 468 -4.39 -13.38 -5.87
N ALA A 469 -4.32 -13.40 -4.54
CA ALA A 469 -3.14 -12.96 -3.80
C ALA A 469 -1.86 -13.69 -4.26
N GLU A 470 -1.90 -15.01 -4.45
CA GLU A 470 -0.76 -15.81 -4.91
C GLU A 470 -0.20 -15.38 -6.28
N ASN A 471 -1.06 -14.85 -7.14
CA ASN A 471 -0.70 -14.42 -8.50
C ASN A 471 -0.45 -12.91 -8.60
N ALA A 472 -0.64 -12.16 -7.52
CA ALA A 472 -0.36 -10.73 -7.48
C ALA A 472 1.10 -10.45 -7.84
N GLN A 473 1.31 -9.45 -8.67
CA GLN A 473 2.61 -9.14 -9.26
C GLN A 473 3.14 -7.81 -8.73
N GLY A 474 4.44 -7.76 -8.55
CA GLY A 474 5.16 -6.54 -8.30
C GLY A 474 6.55 -6.58 -8.94
N VAL A 475 7.16 -5.42 -9.02
CA VAL A 475 8.54 -5.25 -9.48
C VAL A 475 9.32 -4.50 -8.41
N LEU A 476 10.52 -4.97 -8.15
CA LEU A 476 11.44 -4.43 -7.16
C LEU A 476 12.67 -3.91 -7.90
N ALA A 477 13.10 -2.72 -7.53
CA ALA A 477 14.36 -2.11 -7.96
C ALA A 477 15.21 -1.80 -6.75
N THR A 478 16.40 -2.39 -6.66
CA THR A 478 17.41 -1.99 -5.67
C THR A 478 18.41 -1.07 -6.34
N GLN A 479 18.66 0.08 -5.73
CA GLN A 479 19.76 0.92 -6.19
C GLN A 479 21.08 0.25 -5.89
N PHE A 480 21.85 0.04 -6.92
CA PHE A 480 23.14 -0.62 -6.86
C PHE A 480 24.21 0.35 -7.37
N ALA A 481 25.28 0.49 -6.62
CA ALA A 481 26.50 1.13 -7.10
C ALA A 481 27.54 0.03 -7.33
N PRO A 482 27.47 -0.73 -8.45
CA PRO A 482 28.53 -1.68 -8.77
C PRO A 482 29.80 -0.89 -9.02
N GLN A 483 30.96 -1.50 -8.78
CA GLN A 483 32.24 -0.88 -9.08
C GLN A 483 32.24 -0.35 -10.52
N GLY A 484 31.98 0.97 -10.69
CA GLY A 484 32.07 1.66 -11.95
C GLY A 484 30.77 2.20 -12.59
N GLY A 485 29.62 2.20 -11.91
CA GLY A 485 28.41 2.81 -12.48
C GLY A 485 27.19 2.80 -11.54
N GLU A 486 26.37 3.84 -11.65
CA GLU A 486 25.05 3.89 -11.03
C GLU A 486 24.08 3.03 -11.83
N GLY A 487 23.36 2.11 -11.18
CA GLY A 487 22.40 1.26 -11.84
C GLY A 487 21.35 0.71 -10.89
N MET A 488 20.22 0.27 -11.45
CA MET A 488 19.19 -0.45 -10.74
C MET A 488 19.27 -1.94 -11.03
N ALA A 489 19.27 -2.75 -9.97
CA ALA A 489 19.12 -4.20 -10.09
C ALA A 489 17.66 -4.57 -9.84
N TRP A 490 17.09 -5.39 -10.71
CA TRP A 490 15.67 -5.68 -10.78
C TRP A 490 15.34 -7.08 -10.25
N ALA A 491 14.14 -7.22 -9.70
CA ALA A 491 13.54 -8.50 -9.37
C ALA A 491 12.01 -8.41 -9.48
N GLU A 492 11.34 -9.55 -9.52
CA GLU A 492 9.88 -9.67 -9.46
C GLU A 492 9.44 -10.08 -8.06
N THR A 493 8.30 -9.57 -7.60
CA THR A 493 7.61 -10.09 -6.43
C THR A 493 6.32 -10.79 -6.84
N ARG A 494 5.97 -11.83 -6.08
CA ARG A 494 4.71 -12.57 -6.21
C ARG A 494 4.14 -12.82 -4.83
N GLY A 495 2.80 -12.72 -4.70
CA GLY A 495 2.13 -12.99 -3.43
C GLY A 495 1.86 -11.76 -2.57
N ILE A 496 2.32 -10.56 -2.98
CA ILE A 496 2.01 -9.30 -2.31
C ILE A 496 0.94 -8.58 -3.14
N ARG A 497 -0.30 -8.62 -2.66
CA ARG A 497 -1.45 -7.97 -3.29
C ARG A 497 -1.73 -6.67 -2.57
N ALA A 498 -1.52 -5.54 -3.24
CA ALA A 498 -1.69 -4.22 -2.65
C ALA A 498 -2.41 -3.26 -3.62
N ASN A 499 -3.46 -2.59 -3.13
CA ASN A 499 -4.09 -1.48 -3.84
C ASN A 499 -3.54 -0.13 -3.39
N VAL A 500 -3.12 -0.06 -2.14
CA VAL A 500 -2.54 1.13 -1.51
C VAL A 500 -1.33 0.73 -0.67
N ALA A 501 -0.30 1.56 -0.69
CA ALA A 501 0.90 1.40 0.13
C ALA A 501 1.47 2.77 0.50
N ASP A 502 2.12 2.84 1.64
CA ASP A 502 2.89 3.99 2.09
C ASP A 502 4.06 3.54 2.95
N SER A 503 5.12 4.31 2.98
CA SER A 503 6.29 4.06 3.83
C SER A 503 6.76 5.35 4.50
N ASN A 504 7.01 5.27 5.81
CA ASN A 504 7.53 6.38 6.58
C ASN A 504 8.33 5.88 7.78
N TYR A 505 9.06 6.77 8.42
CA TYR A 505 9.70 6.49 9.69
C TYR A 505 8.73 6.73 10.85
N ASN A 506 8.72 5.77 11.78
CA ASN A 506 8.19 5.93 13.12
C ASN A 506 9.39 6.02 14.07
N GLY A 507 9.72 7.22 14.51
CA GLY A 507 10.96 7.46 15.23
C GLY A 507 12.18 7.09 14.36
N THR A 508 12.88 6.02 14.74
CA THR A 508 14.05 5.49 14.00
C THR A 508 13.74 4.24 13.17
N VAL A 509 12.54 3.69 13.27
CA VAL A 509 12.13 2.45 12.59
C VAL A 509 11.34 2.80 11.34
N GLU A 510 11.72 2.23 10.20
CA GLU A 510 10.95 2.36 8.97
C GLU A 510 9.73 1.44 9.02
N VAL A 511 8.56 1.98 8.74
CA VAL A 511 7.29 1.25 8.66
C VAL A 511 6.78 1.32 7.23
N VAL A 512 6.55 0.17 6.63
CA VAL A 512 6.01 0.03 5.27
C VAL A 512 4.65 -0.64 5.37
N LEU A 513 3.61 0.11 5.07
CA LEU A 513 2.22 -0.32 5.18
C LEU A 513 1.62 -0.58 3.80
N PHE A 514 0.74 -1.56 3.72
CA PHE A 514 -0.10 -1.77 2.54
C PHE A 514 -1.43 -2.41 2.91
N SER A 515 -2.40 -2.24 2.05
CA SER A 515 -3.71 -2.88 2.18
C SER A 515 -4.30 -3.18 0.80
N ASN A 516 -5.29 -4.07 0.79
CA ASN A 516 -5.99 -4.53 -0.41
C ASN A 516 -7.52 -4.54 -0.16
N ASP A 517 -8.23 -5.55 -0.65
CA ASP A 517 -9.67 -5.74 -0.51
C ASP A 517 -10.07 -6.86 0.46
N ASP A 518 -9.13 -7.43 1.23
CA ASP A 518 -9.39 -8.48 2.22
C ASP A 518 -9.77 -7.95 3.61
N GLY A 519 -9.67 -6.65 3.81
CA GLY A 519 -10.07 -5.96 5.03
C GLY A 519 -8.99 -5.83 6.08
N TYR A 520 -7.74 -6.19 5.80
CA TYR A 520 -6.63 -6.05 6.74
C TYR A 520 -5.64 -4.98 6.31
N LEU A 521 -4.99 -4.40 7.30
CA LEU A 521 -3.80 -3.57 7.11
C LEU A 521 -2.57 -4.40 7.42
N TYR A 522 -1.60 -4.40 6.51
CA TYR A 522 -0.38 -5.18 6.61
C TYR A 522 0.85 -4.29 6.74
N GLN A 523 1.87 -4.83 7.41
CA GLN A 523 3.21 -4.28 7.47
C GLN A 523 4.17 -5.19 6.71
N MET A 524 4.82 -4.66 5.68
CA MET A 524 5.91 -5.33 4.96
C MET A 524 7.19 -5.34 5.79
N GLU A 525 8.16 -6.12 5.35
CA GLU A 525 9.46 -6.32 6.02
C GLU A 525 9.30 -6.80 7.47
N SER A 526 8.24 -7.57 7.72
CA SER A 526 7.85 -8.08 9.02
C SER A 526 7.59 -9.58 8.95
N GLY A 527 8.38 -10.35 9.68
CA GLY A 527 8.25 -11.81 9.73
C GLY A 527 8.83 -12.54 8.51
N ASN A 528 8.64 -13.84 8.49
CA ASN A 528 9.26 -14.76 7.54
C ASN A 528 8.28 -15.37 6.53
N SER A 529 7.02 -15.01 6.60
CA SER A 529 5.91 -15.57 5.81
C SER A 529 4.99 -14.46 5.30
N PHE A 530 4.12 -14.76 4.38
CA PHE A 530 3.05 -13.86 3.96
C PHE A 530 1.83 -14.09 4.85
N ASP A 531 1.82 -13.45 6.03
CA ASP A 531 0.80 -13.60 7.08
C ASP A 531 0.50 -15.07 7.44
N GLY A 532 1.54 -15.90 7.52
CA GLY A 532 1.47 -17.34 7.80
C GLY A 532 1.61 -18.23 6.56
N ASP A 533 1.38 -17.70 5.36
CA ASP A 533 1.55 -18.44 4.11
C ASP A 533 3.02 -18.50 3.68
N ASN A 534 3.36 -19.57 2.96
CA ASN A 534 4.71 -19.79 2.46
C ASN A 534 5.12 -18.72 1.42
N ILE A 535 6.38 -18.29 1.48
CA ILE A 535 6.99 -17.49 0.41
C ILE A 535 7.61 -18.46 -0.61
N GLN A 536 7.04 -18.47 -1.81
CA GLN A 536 7.61 -19.21 -2.93
C GLN A 536 8.65 -18.37 -3.65
N THR A 537 9.89 -18.87 -3.73
CA THR A 537 10.99 -18.22 -4.42
C THR A 537 11.37 -18.98 -5.67
N THR A 538 11.83 -18.26 -6.68
CA THR A 538 12.40 -18.86 -7.91
C THR A 538 13.56 -18.01 -8.40
N PHE A 539 14.72 -18.63 -8.55
CA PHE A 539 15.88 -18.05 -9.20
C PHE A 539 16.32 -18.95 -10.35
N ALA A 540 16.57 -18.38 -11.51
CA ALA A 540 17.15 -19.12 -12.63
C ALA A 540 18.31 -18.34 -13.24
N THR A 541 19.46 -19.00 -13.37
CA THR A 541 20.61 -18.45 -14.10
C THR A 541 20.29 -18.32 -15.59
N PRO A 542 20.99 -17.50 -16.36
CA PRO A 542 20.97 -17.57 -17.81
C PRO A 542 21.54 -18.92 -18.28
N HIS A 543 21.38 -19.22 -19.59
CA HIS A 543 22.02 -20.38 -20.15
C HIS A 543 23.53 -20.15 -20.31
N LEU A 544 24.29 -20.76 -19.42
CA LEU A 544 25.75 -20.64 -19.33
C LEU A 544 26.40 -21.53 -20.41
N PRO A 545 27.18 -20.96 -21.34
CA PRO A 545 27.84 -21.75 -22.37
C PRO A 545 29.10 -22.48 -21.82
N ILE A 546 29.60 -22.05 -20.67
CA ILE A 546 30.81 -22.56 -20.03
C ILE A 546 31.93 -22.73 -21.08
N LYS A 547 32.64 -21.62 -21.36
CA LYS A 547 33.61 -21.46 -22.44
C LYS A 547 32.97 -21.52 -23.84
N ASP A 548 33.11 -22.60 -24.60
CA ASP A 548 32.63 -22.72 -25.98
C ASP A 548 31.24 -23.37 -26.04
N PRO A 549 30.19 -22.67 -26.51
CA PRO A 549 28.83 -23.19 -26.61
C PRO A 549 28.69 -24.32 -27.67
N ARG A 550 29.69 -24.55 -28.49
CA ARG A 550 29.68 -25.62 -29.50
C ARG A 550 30.15 -26.95 -28.95
N ILE A 551 30.84 -26.95 -27.79
CA ILE A 551 31.37 -28.18 -27.16
C ILE A 551 30.34 -28.70 -26.17
N ARG A 552 30.06 -30.00 -26.24
CA ARG A 552 29.19 -30.67 -25.28
C ARG A 552 29.93 -30.92 -23.96
N LYS A 553 29.27 -30.69 -22.84
CA LYS A 553 29.80 -30.91 -21.49
C LYS A 553 28.93 -31.88 -20.75
N THR A 554 29.54 -32.70 -19.89
CA THR A 554 28.84 -33.52 -18.89
C THR A 554 29.07 -32.89 -17.52
N PHE A 555 27.98 -32.69 -16.80
CA PHE A 555 27.98 -32.08 -15.47
C PHE A 555 27.95 -33.18 -14.40
N TYR A 556 28.71 -33.00 -13.32
CA TYR A 556 28.87 -34.00 -12.25
C TYR A 556 28.46 -33.52 -10.89
N LYS A 557 28.88 -32.30 -10.51
CA LYS A 557 28.60 -31.73 -9.19
C LYS A 557 28.25 -30.24 -9.30
N LEU A 558 27.37 -29.82 -8.42
CA LEU A 558 27.02 -28.45 -8.19
C LEU A 558 27.34 -28.08 -6.74
N PHE A 559 28.02 -26.99 -6.57
CA PHE A 559 28.30 -26.35 -5.28
C PHE A 559 27.55 -25.03 -5.24
N LEU A 560 26.67 -24.87 -4.26
CA LEU A 560 25.93 -23.64 -4.01
C LEU A 560 26.46 -22.98 -2.74
N TYR A 561 26.84 -21.72 -2.84
CA TYR A 561 27.23 -20.89 -1.71
C TYR A 561 26.01 -20.11 -1.24
N SER A 562 25.59 -20.33 -0.02
CA SER A 562 24.41 -19.71 0.56
C SER A 562 24.63 -19.36 2.03
N ASP A 563 24.01 -18.29 2.51
CA ASP A 563 23.93 -17.95 3.94
C ASP A 563 22.51 -18.22 4.45
N PRO A 564 22.22 -19.42 4.95
CA PRO A 564 20.91 -19.76 5.49
C PRO A 564 20.77 -19.25 6.92
N GLN A 565 19.71 -18.52 7.21
CA GLN A 565 19.35 -18.10 8.58
C GLN A 565 18.37 -19.08 9.26
N GLY A 566 18.02 -20.17 8.59
CA GLY A 566 17.11 -21.22 9.06
C GLY A 566 17.22 -22.49 8.24
N SER A 567 16.23 -23.37 8.34
CA SER A 567 16.15 -24.55 7.48
C SER A 567 15.68 -24.15 6.08
N VAL A 568 16.50 -24.39 5.07
CA VAL A 568 16.16 -24.07 3.68
C VAL A 568 16.27 -25.32 2.82
N ASN A 569 15.20 -25.63 2.09
CA ASN A 569 15.18 -26.69 1.11
C ASN A 569 15.11 -26.08 -0.28
N PHE A 570 16.03 -26.48 -1.15
CA PHE A 570 16.02 -26.08 -2.56
C PHE A 570 15.69 -27.27 -3.45
N ASP A 571 14.78 -27.08 -4.38
CA ASP A 571 14.63 -27.93 -5.55
C ASP A 571 15.45 -27.31 -6.67
N VAL A 572 16.47 -28.02 -7.13
CA VAL A 572 17.38 -27.57 -8.19
C VAL A 572 17.08 -28.32 -9.47
N SER A 573 16.72 -27.60 -10.51
CA SER A 573 16.49 -28.15 -11.86
C SER A 573 17.59 -27.68 -12.79
N LEU A 574 18.16 -28.62 -13.54
CA LEU A 574 19.08 -28.33 -14.64
C LEU A 574 18.26 -28.21 -15.92
N LYS A 575 18.45 -27.12 -16.65
CA LYS A 575 17.86 -26.88 -17.96
C LYS A 575 18.98 -26.86 -18.99
N LEU A 576 19.00 -27.87 -19.83
CA LEU A 576 20.04 -28.08 -20.83
C LEU A 576 19.56 -27.58 -22.20
N ASP A 577 20.47 -27.01 -22.99
CA ASP A 577 20.28 -26.59 -24.36
C ASP A 577 18.99 -25.79 -24.62
N PHE A 578 18.81 -24.74 -23.81
CA PHE A 578 17.63 -23.83 -23.85
C PHE A 578 16.29 -24.54 -23.57
N ASP A 579 16.29 -25.58 -22.74
CA ASP A 579 15.11 -26.39 -22.41
C ASP A 579 14.51 -27.08 -23.67
N SER A 580 15.37 -27.41 -24.63
CA SER A 580 15.00 -28.02 -25.90
C SER A 580 14.41 -29.43 -25.68
N SER A 581 13.32 -29.72 -26.36
CA SER A 581 12.70 -31.04 -26.36
C SER A 581 13.58 -32.14 -27.00
N GLY A 582 14.61 -31.73 -27.75
CA GLY A 582 15.61 -32.65 -28.33
C GLY A 582 16.70 -33.10 -27.35
N THR A 583 16.78 -32.48 -26.16
CA THR A 583 17.77 -32.82 -25.12
C THR A 583 17.04 -33.38 -23.90
N ILE A 584 17.50 -34.53 -23.39
CA ILE A 584 16.93 -35.12 -22.17
C ILE A 584 17.23 -34.18 -21.00
N GLN A 585 16.16 -33.67 -20.37
CA GLN A 585 16.26 -32.84 -19.20
C GLN A 585 16.34 -33.72 -17.95
N PRO A 586 17.33 -33.51 -17.05
CA PRO A 586 17.42 -34.28 -15.82
C PRO A 586 16.25 -33.95 -14.88
N PRO A 587 15.85 -34.89 -14.00
CA PRO A 587 14.88 -34.58 -12.95
C PRO A 587 15.42 -33.55 -11.96
N ALA A 588 14.51 -32.82 -11.30
CA ALA A 588 14.89 -31.91 -10.23
C ALA A 588 15.51 -32.67 -9.06
N ILE A 589 16.51 -32.07 -8.45
CA ILE A 589 17.25 -32.61 -7.32
C ILE A 589 16.92 -31.77 -6.10
N ARG A 590 16.59 -32.42 -5.00
CA ARG A 590 16.32 -31.71 -3.73
C ARG A 590 17.57 -31.62 -2.88
N ILE A 591 17.98 -30.40 -2.55
CA ILE A 591 19.03 -30.11 -1.58
C ILE A 591 18.35 -29.79 -0.24
N LEU A 592 18.63 -30.61 0.76
CA LEU A 592 18.10 -30.43 2.11
C LEU A 592 19.16 -29.75 2.98
N ASN A 593 18.77 -28.65 3.61
CA ASN A 593 19.55 -28.03 4.68
C ASN A 593 18.90 -28.29 6.03
N THR A 594 19.43 -29.21 6.79
CA THR A 594 18.91 -29.61 8.12
C THR A 594 19.60 -28.89 9.27
N GLN A 595 20.17 -27.72 9.09
CA GLN A 595 20.94 -27.08 10.14
C GLN A 595 20.08 -26.32 11.16
N GLY A 596 20.49 -26.43 12.43
CA GLY A 596 19.87 -25.74 13.55
C GLY A 596 19.92 -24.21 13.39
N GLN A 597 18.94 -23.57 13.96
CA GLN A 597 18.77 -22.11 13.92
C GLN A 597 20.02 -21.37 14.39
N VAL A 598 20.50 -20.44 13.56
CA VAL A 598 21.40 -19.39 14.01
C VAL A 598 20.54 -18.35 14.71
N GLY A 599 20.76 -18.13 16.00
CA GLY A 599 19.96 -17.19 16.78
C GLY A 599 20.57 -15.81 16.82
N PHE A 600 19.72 -14.82 16.63
CA PHE A 600 20.05 -13.44 16.97
C PHE A 600 19.90 -13.21 18.48
N PHE A 601 20.68 -12.28 19.02
CA PHE A 601 20.60 -11.90 20.43
C PHE A 601 19.15 -11.40 20.74
N GLY A 602 18.48 -12.05 21.68
CA GLY A 602 17.11 -11.75 22.06
C GLY A 602 16.01 -12.64 21.45
N VAL A 603 16.34 -13.48 20.45
CA VAL A 603 15.37 -14.40 19.79
C VAL A 603 15.79 -15.87 19.92
N GLY A 604 17.05 -16.14 20.19
CA GLY A 604 17.62 -17.50 20.26
C GLY A 604 17.29 -18.22 21.57
N ILE A 605 16.94 -19.50 21.49
CA ILE A 605 16.74 -20.36 22.66
C ILE A 605 18.11 -20.79 23.20
N PHE A 606 18.36 -20.49 24.47
CA PHE A 606 19.62 -20.84 25.14
C PHE A 606 19.87 -22.35 25.12
N GLY A 607 21.01 -22.76 24.59
CA GLY A 607 21.41 -24.18 24.49
C GLY A 607 21.08 -24.87 23.17
N SER A 608 20.27 -24.25 22.27
CA SER A 608 19.99 -24.80 20.95
C SER A 608 20.37 -23.86 19.81
N THR A 609 20.83 -22.66 20.10
CA THR A 609 21.13 -21.62 19.12
C THR A 609 22.64 -21.30 19.13
N SER A 610 23.28 -21.33 17.96
CA SER A 610 24.67 -20.87 17.82
C SER A 610 24.68 -19.37 17.52
N PHE A 611 25.37 -18.57 18.33
CA PHE A 611 25.66 -17.17 18.02
C PHE A 611 26.87 -17.11 17.09
N GLY A 612 26.71 -16.55 15.91
CA GLY A 612 27.83 -16.45 14.97
C GLY A 612 27.56 -15.49 13.81
N SER A 613 28.65 -14.92 13.31
CA SER A 613 28.67 -14.13 12.05
C SER A 613 28.17 -14.95 10.86
N LYS A 614 27.81 -14.26 9.76
CA LYS A 614 27.48 -14.85 8.44
C LYS A 614 28.34 -16.09 8.18
N LEU A 615 27.74 -17.27 8.24
CA LEU A 615 28.39 -18.53 7.91
C LEU A 615 27.99 -18.89 6.49
N LEU A 616 28.78 -18.43 5.53
CA LEU A 616 28.66 -18.89 4.15
C LEU A 616 28.82 -20.41 4.14
N LYS A 617 27.78 -21.13 3.75
CA LYS A 617 27.78 -22.57 3.63
C LYS A 617 27.91 -23.01 2.19
N LEU A 618 28.66 -24.07 2.04
CA LEU A 618 28.80 -24.76 0.78
C LEU A 618 27.86 -25.97 0.77
N PHE A 619 26.88 -25.95 -0.11
CA PHE A 619 26.00 -27.09 -0.39
C PHE A 619 26.53 -27.82 -1.62
N GLU A 620 26.86 -29.09 -1.45
CA GLU A 620 27.29 -29.96 -2.54
C GLU A 620 26.16 -30.90 -2.94
N THR A 621 25.88 -31.01 -4.24
CA THR A 621 24.97 -32.01 -4.76
C THR A 621 25.50 -32.59 -6.08
N GLN A 622 25.19 -33.87 -6.30
CA GLN A 622 25.47 -34.50 -7.58
C GLN A 622 24.44 -34.08 -8.62
N VAL A 623 24.92 -33.68 -9.77
CA VAL A 623 24.08 -33.34 -10.92
C VAL A 623 24.47 -34.23 -12.08
N VAL A 624 23.48 -34.73 -12.82
CA VAL A 624 23.73 -35.61 -13.95
C VAL A 624 23.04 -35.02 -15.18
N GLY A 625 23.82 -34.70 -16.18
CA GLY A 625 23.28 -34.15 -17.41
C GLY A 625 24.41 -33.85 -18.40
N SER A 626 24.08 -33.80 -19.70
CA SER A 626 25.04 -33.49 -20.76
C SER A 626 24.39 -32.61 -21.80
N GLY A 627 24.96 -31.41 -22.00
CA GLY A 627 24.48 -30.40 -22.94
C GLY A 627 25.57 -29.43 -23.36
N ASN A 628 25.27 -28.58 -24.34
CA ASN A 628 26.16 -27.52 -24.77
C ASN A 628 26.08 -26.29 -23.88
N THR A 629 24.89 -26.00 -23.35
CA THR A 629 24.61 -24.93 -22.40
C THR A 629 23.82 -25.47 -21.20
N VAL A 630 23.93 -24.84 -20.05
CA VAL A 630 23.20 -25.20 -18.83
C VAL A 630 22.65 -23.95 -18.13
N SER A 631 21.43 -24.03 -17.65
CA SER A 631 20.84 -23.09 -16.71
C SER A 631 20.43 -23.84 -15.44
N PHE A 632 20.68 -23.25 -14.29
CA PHE A 632 20.29 -23.79 -13.00
C PHE A 632 19.09 -23.00 -12.49
N GLN A 633 18.01 -23.69 -12.18
CA GLN A 633 16.82 -23.10 -11.57
C GLN A 633 16.68 -23.63 -10.15
N PHE A 634 16.64 -22.71 -9.19
CA PHE A 634 16.44 -22.95 -7.76
C PHE A 634 15.05 -22.51 -7.38
N THR A 635 14.29 -23.38 -6.75
CA THR A 635 12.98 -23.08 -6.19
C THR A 635 12.94 -23.47 -4.73
N SER A 636 12.28 -22.66 -3.90
CA SER A 636 12.04 -22.96 -2.50
C SER A 636 10.66 -22.43 -2.11
N THR A 637 10.03 -23.10 -1.15
CA THR A 637 8.73 -22.71 -0.60
C THR A 637 8.80 -22.92 0.91
N SER A 638 8.78 -21.83 1.69
CA SER A 638 9.07 -21.90 3.12
C SER A 638 8.51 -20.68 3.87
N THR A 639 8.22 -20.90 5.16
CA THR A 639 7.97 -19.86 6.17
C THR A 639 9.20 -19.62 7.07
N ASP A 640 10.34 -20.22 6.74
CA ASP A 640 11.59 -20.06 7.50
C ASP A 640 12.20 -18.66 7.28
N PRO A 641 13.17 -18.24 8.10
CA PRO A 641 13.89 -16.98 7.94
C PRO A 641 14.51 -16.77 6.54
N PRO A 642 14.70 -15.53 6.08
CA PRO A 642 15.35 -15.23 4.81
C PRO A 642 16.73 -15.85 4.70
N TYR A 643 17.12 -16.22 3.49
CA TYR A 643 18.44 -16.75 3.15
C TYR A 643 18.99 -15.99 1.93
N SER A 644 20.32 -15.94 1.81
CA SER A 644 20.97 -15.48 0.59
C SER A 644 21.57 -16.63 -0.21
N ILE A 645 21.69 -16.42 -1.51
CA ILE A 645 22.46 -17.23 -2.44
C ILE A 645 23.48 -16.33 -3.12
N ASP A 646 24.78 -16.65 -3.01
CA ASP A 646 25.84 -15.70 -3.39
C ASP A 646 26.56 -16.14 -4.65
N ALA A 647 26.80 -17.44 -4.82
CA ALA A 647 27.51 -17.99 -5.97
C ALA A 647 27.19 -19.47 -6.17
N LEU A 648 27.50 -19.96 -7.34
CA LEU A 648 27.57 -21.39 -7.62
C LEU A 648 28.91 -21.78 -8.27
N THR A 649 29.32 -23.02 -8.09
CA THR A 649 30.40 -23.61 -8.86
C THR A 649 29.93 -24.95 -9.42
N VAL A 650 30.15 -25.19 -10.68
CA VAL A 650 29.80 -26.47 -11.32
C VAL A 650 31.06 -27.22 -11.76
N GLU A 651 31.09 -28.52 -11.47
CA GLU A 651 32.11 -29.43 -12.00
C GLU A 651 31.61 -30.10 -13.27
N TYR A 652 32.45 -30.09 -14.30
CA TYR A 652 32.10 -30.62 -15.61
C TYR A 652 33.32 -31.21 -16.32
N ALA A 653 33.06 -32.02 -17.35
CA ALA A 653 34.06 -32.46 -18.32
C ALA A 653 33.61 -32.08 -19.74
N GLU A 654 34.54 -31.65 -20.55
CA GLU A 654 34.34 -31.35 -21.96
C GLU A 654 34.47 -32.64 -22.78
N HIS A 655 33.59 -32.83 -23.77
CA HIS A 655 33.72 -33.89 -24.74
C HIS A 655 34.49 -33.37 -25.96
N ASP A 656 35.59 -34.05 -26.30
CA ASP A 656 36.33 -33.69 -27.49
C ASP A 656 35.46 -33.75 -28.75
N ARG A 657 35.68 -32.83 -29.67
CA ARG A 657 35.15 -32.88 -31.02
C ARG A 657 35.77 -34.07 -31.73
N ARG A 658 35.01 -35.12 -31.91
CA ARG A 658 35.35 -36.13 -32.90
C ARG A 658 34.54 -35.89 -34.18
#